data_57ea4150df3a69b4f52eb6c1c005b845
#
_entry.id   57ea4150df3a69b4f52eb6c1c005b845
#
_cell.length_a   1.000
_cell.length_b   1.000
_cell.length_c   1.000
_cell.angle_alpha   90.00
_cell.angle_beta   90.00
_cell.angle_gamma   90.00
#
_symmetry.space_group_name_H-M   'P 1'
#
loop_
_entity.id
_entity.type
_entity.pdbx_description
1 polymer ?
#
loop_
_entity_poly.entity_id
_entity_poly.type
_entity_poly.pdbx_seq_one_letter_code
_entity_poly.pdbx_strand_id
1 'polypeptide(L)'
;MPTPRSRTVTLARALAAATAAALLALAAAPPAVGQEGDPLAALVLRRQTPWVTVEEPRLGVEVRATNLGRDPLEDLSLGIALWGPVRSRSAYLTSLSSDPLGVLPLLAQTRPQEGALAPGASRTFAFRLDLSFLASLSSQSLVYPLRVELRSRGTPVAVLRTPVIHLVPEPEVPLSVAWWWELHEPIRYGPDGRFSSGDLEEAVGPGGWLTAAVDALRLLALGRRTTPVDLVVSPTLLMQLQRMRAGYEVVEGGELRTVDEGEGGAARAAALLQELRAIAGSRDVELLAYPFSAPLLPAMVGGGLARDLPAQFARGRAVAEALLGAEPSSSVFRPPAGALDQPALEFLAREGVRVVLAEPGSAPRPRDPLGFAPPAIEPLDAAPWGAISAVLPDPGLQTRISPATLAADPVLGAQRALGELAAIWLEQPAVPRAVALSLPAGLPPGFARPLAYRIARAPFLRPRMAGELAVLHPPSEESVRLRPTGAVGFSRTYVEQLKRARRLVEDYRSMLVEESPLPAALATRLLVAEGGQFVGDEAAGLAFVDAVRSRVEEEFAKIRPETAPLFTLTTRSGTIPIRLTNATGRPVRVVVALVSSRIRLTGAQAREVELARPEQTLEFRVELRTTGLFPVRVVVRTPSGRHVGEATFSVRSTAYNRIALILTLGAALVLVALWGRRFVPRRSA
;
A
#
# COMPACT_ATOMS: atom_id res chain seq x y z
N MET A 1 16.82 43.27 -10.20
CA MET A 1 16.30 43.39 -8.83
C MET A 1 14.85 42.95 -8.81
N PRO A 2 14.50 41.78 -8.32
CA PRO A 2 13.11 41.38 -8.07
C PRO A 2 12.77 41.55 -6.59
N THR A 3 11.59 42.10 -6.36
CA THR A 3 11.02 42.53 -5.10
C THR A 3 10.64 41.36 -4.18
N PRO A 4 10.74 41.48 -2.86
CA PRO A 4 10.47 40.39 -1.90
C PRO A 4 8.99 40.35 -1.49
N ARG A 5 8.10 39.87 -2.35
CA ARG A 5 6.65 39.73 -2.03
C ARG A 5 6.10 38.31 -1.97
N SER A 6 6.90 37.27 -2.23
CA SER A 6 6.39 35.89 -2.33
C SER A 6 6.57 35.01 -1.07
N ARG A 7 7.38 35.40 -0.09
CA ARG A 7 7.64 34.59 1.12
C ARG A 7 6.64 34.80 2.27
N THR A 8 5.98 35.93 2.33
CA THR A 8 4.99 36.23 3.40
C THR A 8 3.63 35.59 3.19
N VAL A 9 3.24 35.30 1.94
CA VAL A 9 1.94 34.65 1.63
C VAL A 9 1.97 33.15 1.92
N THR A 10 3.12 32.51 1.78
CA THR A 10 3.27 31.06 2.04
C THR A 10 3.29 30.74 3.55
N LEU A 11 3.90 31.59 4.36
CA LEU A 11 3.87 31.42 5.82
C LEU A 11 2.48 31.69 6.43
N ALA A 12 1.73 32.65 5.91
CA ALA A 12 0.38 32.93 6.38
C ALA A 12 -0.61 31.81 6.04
N ARG A 13 -0.44 31.13 4.91
CA ARG A 13 -1.26 29.97 4.53
C ARG A 13 -0.89 28.69 5.33
N ALA A 14 0.37 28.50 5.65
CA ALA A 14 0.81 27.39 6.52
C ALA A 14 0.32 27.55 7.97
N LEU A 15 0.34 28.79 8.49
CA LEU A 15 -0.21 29.08 9.83
C LEU A 15 -1.75 28.95 9.87
N ALA A 16 -2.46 29.37 8.82
CA ALA A 16 -3.91 29.22 8.74
C ALA A 16 -4.36 27.76 8.59
N ALA A 17 -3.58 26.92 7.91
CA ALA A 17 -3.84 25.49 7.81
C ALA A 17 -3.56 24.76 9.14
N ALA A 18 -2.51 25.13 9.86
CA ALA A 18 -2.19 24.58 11.17
C ALA A 18 -3.22 24.98 12.25
N THR A 19 -3.73 26.22 12.21
CA THR A 19 -4.80 26.67 13.12
C THR A 19 -6.16 26.05 12.78
N ALA A 20 -6.47 25.80 11.51
CA ALA A 20 -7.70 25.08 11.11
C ALA A 20 -7.66 23.60 11.50
N ALA A 21 -6.51 22.93 11.39
CA ALA A 21 -6.33 21.56 11.84
C ALA A 21 -6.39 21.44 13.38
N ALA A 22 -5.85 22.41 14.10
CA ALA A 22 -5.94 22.48 15.57
C ALA A 22 -7.37 22.75 16.05
N LEU A 23 -8.14 23.59 15.34
CA LEU A 23 -9.55 23.87 15.67
C LEU A 23 -10.48 22.70 15.30
N LEU A 24 -10.20 21.91 14.25
CA LEU A 24 -10.93 20.69 13.93
C LEU A 24 -10.60 19.54 14.91
N ALA A 25 -9.38 19.47 15.42
CA ALA A 25 -9.01 18.51 16.45
C ALA A 25 -9.66 18.85 17.83
N LEU A 26 -9.89 20.13 18.12
CA LEU A 26 -10.64 20.54 19.32
C LEU A 26 -12.15 20.31 19.21
N ALA A 27 -12.72 20.29 17.98
CA ALA A 27 -14.16 20.06 17.77
C ALA A 27 -14.56 18.59 17.80
N ALA A 28 -13.60 17.65 17.71
CA ALA A 28 -13.83 16.20 17.77
C ALA A 28 -13.61 15.58 19.17
N ALA A 29 -13.25 16.36 20.16
CA ALA A 29 -13.20 15.89 21.54
C ALA A 29 -14.64 15.83 22.08
N PRO A 30 -15.12 14.67 22.60
CA PRO A 30 -16.40 14.65 23.30
C PRO A 30 -16.32 15.61 24.49
N PRO A 31 -17.42 16.29 24.87
CA PRO A 31 -17.39 17.20 25.98
C PRO A 31 -16.97 16.46 27.24
N ALA A 32 -15.82 16.81 27.78
CA ALA A 32 -15.40 16.37 29.10
C ALA A 32 -16.35 16.96 30.11
N VAL A 33 -17.31 16.15 30.57
CA VAL A 33 -18.11 16.51 31.73
C VAL A 33 -17.19 16.48 32.93
N GLY A 34 -16.83 17.66 33.39
CA GLY A 34 -16.38 18.00 34.73
C GLY A 34 -15.39 17.08 35.43
N GLN A 35 -14.10 17.22 35.10
CA GLN A 35 -13.03 17.14 36.10
C GLN A 35 -12.07 18.31 35.85
N GLU A 36 -12.22 19.32 36.68
CA GLU A 36 -11.23 20.37 36.85
C GLU A 36 -9.99 19.74 37.51
N GLY A 37 -8.92 19.55 36.74
CA GLY A 37 -7.62 19.07 37.17
C GLY A 37 -7.11 17.89 36.34
N ASP A 38 -5.82 17.89 36.00
CA ASP A 38 -5.13 16.74 35.41
C ASP A 38 -5.29 15.52 36.35
N PRO A 39 -5.57 14.32 35.81
CA PRO A 39 -5.73 13.12 36.62
C PRO A 39 -4.47 12.86 37.43
N LEU A 40 -4.63 12.75 38.78
CA LEU A 40 -3.50 12.50 39.68
C LEU A 40 -2.89 11.11 39.54
N ALA A 41 -3.64 10.16 38.95
CA ALA A 41 -3.14 8.83 38.67
C ALA A 41 -3.78 8.26 37.37
N ALA A 42 -3.09 7.33 36.73
CA ALA A 42 -3.62 6.52 35.64
C ALA A 42 -3.89 5.11 36.12
N LEU A 43 -5.03 4.52 35.70
CA LEU A 43 -5.35 3.10 35.85
C LEU A 43 -5.37 2.42 34.47
N VAL A 44 -4.58 1.37 34.30
CA VAL A 44 -4.49 0.57 33.07
C VAL A 44 -4.86 -0.88 33.39
N LEU A 45 -5.74 -1.48 32.57
CA LEU A 45 -6.13 -2.88 32.73
C LEU A 45 -4.99 -3.81 32.28
N ARG A 46 -4.50 -4.65 33.16
CA ARG A 46 -3.47 -5.65 32.83
C ARG A 46 -4.09 -7.01 32.45
N ARG A 47 -5.12 -7.40 33.19
CA ARG A 47 -5.81 -8.67 32.99
C ARG A 47 -7.24 -8.59 33.51
N GLN A 48 -8.17 -9.26 32.82
CA GLN A 48 -9.54 -9.49 33.29
C GLN A 48 -10.04 -10.83 32.76
N THR A 49 -10.80 -11.58 33.60
CA THR A 49 -11.58 -12.72 33.14
C THR A 49 -12.52 -12.25 32.03
N PRO A 50 -12.47 -12.80 30.81
CA PRO A 50 -13.20 -12.24 29.67
C PRO A 50 -14.71 -12.27 29.83
N TRP A 51 -15.23 -13.37 30.39
CA TRP A 51 -16.63 -13.59 30.77
C TRP A 51 -16.69 -14.51 31.98
N VAL A 52 -17.80 -14.50 32.67
CA VAL A 52 -18.12 -15.42 33.75
C VAL A 52 -19.33 -16.23 33.38
N THR A 53 -19.44 -17.46 33.89
CA THR A 53 -20.58 -18.35 33.70
C THR A 53 -21.19 -18.73 35.07
N VAL A 54 -22.28 -19.44 35.04
CA VAL A 54 -22.90 -19.97 36.26
C VAL A 54 -21.96 -20.95 36.95
N GLU A 55 -21.21 -21.75 36.18
CA GLU A 55 -20.26 -22.76 36.68
C GLU A 55 -18.94 -22.10 37.13
N GLU A 56 -18.53 -21.06 36.48
CA GLU A 56 -17.31 -20.32 36.81
C GLU A 56 -17.61 -18.84 37.11
N PRO A 57 -18.25 -18.51 38.24
CA PRO A 57 -18.74 -17.17 38.57
C PRO A 57 -17.65 -16.22 39.09
N ARG A 58 -16.38 -16.61 39.04
CA ARG A 58 -15.27 -15.83 39.60
C ARG A 58 -14.66 -14.86 38.58
N LEU A 59 -14.83 -13.58 38.83
CA LEU A 59 -14.18 -12.51 38.07
C LEU A 59 -12.83 -12.16 38.68
N GLY A 60 -11.75 -12.38 37.96
CA GLY A 60 -10.41 -11.87 38.31
C GLY A 60 -10.12 -10.57 37.51
N VAL A 61 -9.62 -9.55 38.19
CA VAL A 61 -9.21 -8.28 37.60
C VAL A 61 -7.85 -7.87 38.15
N GLU A 62 -6.98 -7.42 37.25
CA GLU A 62 -5.65 -6.87 37.57
C GLU A 62 -5.49 -5.53 36.89
N VAL A 63 -5.22 -4.48 37.66
CA VAL A 63 -5.00 -3.12 37.18
C VAL A 63 -3.65 -2.60 37.64
N ARG A 64 -2.98 -1.85 36.79
CA ARG A 64 -1.76 -1.12 37.14
C ARG A 64 -2.11 0.35 37.33
N ALA A 65 -1.80 0.86 38.52
CA ALA A 65 -1.89 2.29 38.82
C ALA A 65 -0.52 2.95 38.69
N THR A 66 -0.48 4.13 38.13
CA THR A 66 0.72 4.99 38.06
C THR A 66 0.36 6.35 38.65
N ASN A 67 1.16 6.83 39.61
CA ASN A 67 1.01 8.18 40.14
C ASN A 67 1.57 9.20 39.14
N LEU A 68 0.71 10.04 38.57
CA LEU A 68 1.07 11.11 37.61
C LEU A 68 1.28 12.45 38.32
N GLY A 69 0.91 12.56 39.61
CA GLY A 69 1.06 13.76 40.42
C GLY A 69 2.50 13.96 40.92
N ARG A 70 2.71 15.08 41.58
CA ARG A 70 4.00 15.44 42.19
C ARG A 70 4.13 14.98 43.64
N ASP A 71 3.02 14.64 44.28
CA ASP A 71 2.97 14.22 45.67
C ASP A 71 2.70 12.70 45.78
N PRO A 72 3.14 12.04 46.85
CA PRO A 72 2.80 10.67 47.14
C PRO A 72 1.28 10.49 47.32
N LEU A 73 0.72 9.45 46.76
CA LEU A 73 -0.66 9.02 47.03
C LEU A 73 -0.64 8.09 48.26
N GLU A 74 -1.30 8.53 49.34
CA GLU A 74 -1.33 7.85 50.64
C GLU A 74 -2.74 7.31 50.95
N ASP A 75 -2.87 6.47 51.97
CA ASP A 75 -4.12 5.85 52.38
C ASP A 75 -4.90 5.30 51.21
N LEU A 76 -4.20 4.47 50.43
CA LEU A 76 -4.72 3.91 49.19
C LEU A 76 -5.85 2.90 49.45
N SER A 77 -6.89 2.99 48.64
CA SER A 77 -7.92 1.97 48.58
C SER A 77 -8.44 1.78 47.18
N LEU A 78 -8.88 0.56 46.89
CA LEU A 78 -9.52 0.19 45.65
C LEU A 78 -11.04 0.11 45.83
N GLY A 79 -11.75 1.07 45.19
CA GLY A 79 -13.21 1.04 45.12
C GLY A 79 -13.65 0.20 43.94
N ILE A 80 -14.61 -0.69 44.13
CA ILE A 80 -15.14 -1.59 43.13
C ILE A 80 -16.66 -1.51 43.19
N ALA A 81 -17.29 -1.18 42.06
CA ALA A 81 -18.74 -1.09 41.98
C ALA A 81 -19.24 -1.77 40.70
N LEU A 82 -20.23 -2.67 40.86
CA LEU A 82 -20.92 -3.39 39.77
C LEU A 82 -22.37 -2.93 39.74
N TRP A 83 -22.85 -2.45 38.60
CA TRP A 83 -24.23 -2.00 38.42
C TRP A 83 -25.12 -3.07 37.78
N GLY A 84 -26.43 -2.80 37.74
CA GLY A 84 -27.39 -3.60 37.01
C GLY A 84 -27.05 -3.72 35.51
N PRO A 85 -27.62 -4.73 34.83
CA PRO A 85 -27.23 -5.03 33.47
C PRO A 85 -27.70 -3.99 32.48
N VAL A 86 -26.90 -3.76 31.44
CA VAL A 86 -27.28 -2.99 30.27
C VAL A 86 -28.00 -3.89 29.26
N ARG A 87 -29.08 -3.38 28.66
CA ARG A 87 -29.94 -4.14 27.74
C ARG A 87 -29.92 -3.64 26.30
N SER A 88 -29.11 -2.62 26.01
CA SER A 88 -28.92 -2.09 24.67
C SER A 88 -27.46 -1.69 24.46
N ARG A 89 -27.05 -1.67 23.21
CA ARG A 89 -25.72 -1.19 22.82
C ARG A 89 -25.49 0.25 23.26
N SER A 90 -26.50 1.13 23.13
CA SER A 90 -26.38 2.53 23.55
C SER A 90 -26.16 2.65 25.07
N ALA A 91 -26.92 1.90 25.88
CA ALA A 91 -26.72 1.86 27.32
C ALA A 91 -25.33 1.30 27.69
N TYR A 92 -24.86 0.28 26.96
CA TYR A 92 -23.50 -0.23 27.12
C TYR A 92 -22.45 0.85 26.87
N LEU A 93 -22.56 1.57 25.77
CA LEU A 93 -21.61 2.62 25.41
C LEU A 93 -21.61 3.78 26.42
N THR A 94 -22.78 4.17 26.91
CA THR A 94 -22.91 5.16 27.98
C THR A 94 -22.21 4.71 29.26
N SER A 95 -22.35 3.44 29.62
CA SER A 95 -21.72 2.87 30.83
C SER A 95 -20.19 2.86 30.82
N LEU A 96 -19.56 3.00 29.63
CA LEU A 96 -18.11 3.12 29.50
C LEU A 96 -17.58 4.50 29.89
N SER A 97 -18.44 5.52 29.89
CA SER A 97 -18.07 6.92 30.21
C SER A 97 -18.64 7.42 31.53
N SER A 98 -19.84 6.98 31.91
CA SER A 98 -20.54 7.45 33.10
C SER A 98 -21.19 6.33 33.89
N ASP A 99 -21.41 6.57 35.17
CA ASP A 99 -22.20 5.66 36.02
C ASP A 99 -23.70 5.91 35.82
N PRO A 100 -24.57 4.90 36.02
CA PRO A 100 -26.00 5.09 35.99
C PRO A 100 -26.47 6.09 37.06
N LEU A 101 -27.16 7.14 36.64
CA LEU A 101 -27.66 8.15 37.56
C LEU A 101 -28.82 7.64 38.39
N GLY A 102 -28.77 7.87 39.75
CA GLY A 102 -29.84 7.54 40.65
C GLY A 102 -30.04 6.04 40.92
N VAL A 103 -29.12 5.20 40.45
CA VAL A 103 -29.18 3.73 40.64
C VAL A 103 -28.04 3.28 41.56
N LEU A 104 -28.37 2.49 42.56
CA LEU A 104 -27.38 1.89 43.44
C LEU A 104 -26.67 0.71 42.75
N PRO A 105 -25.37 0.51 42.97
CA PRO A 105 -24.67 -0.66 42.47
C PRO A 105 -25.18 -1.93 43.13
N LEU A 106 -25.23 -3.04 42.39
CA LEU A 106 -25.53 -4.37 42.88
C LEU A 106 -24.48 -4.88 43.87
N LEU A 107 -23.25 -4.46 43.68
CA LEU A 107 -22.11 -4.73 44.52
C LEU A 107 -21.26 -3.48 44.65
N ALA A 108 -20.96 -3.07 45.89
CA ALA A 108 -20.00 -2.01 46.18
C ALA A 108 -19.04 -2.50 47.28
N GLN A 109 -17.76 -2.43 47.01
CA GLN A 109 -16.70 -2.81 47.94
C GLN A 109 -15.57 -1.80 47.92
N THR A 110 -14.98 -1.50 49.07
CA THR A 110 -13.75 -0.74 49.19
C THR A 110 -12.70 -1.64 49.87
N ARG A 111 -11.55 -1.78 49.22
CA ARG A 111 -10.44 -2.60 49.73
C ARG A 111 -9.24 -1.73 50.01
N PRO A 112 -8.87 -1.56 51.31
CA PRO A 112 -7.64 -0.86 51.67
C PRO A 112 -6.41 -1.50 51.02
N GLN A 113 -5.42 -0.69 50.69
CA GLN A 113 -4.17 -1.13 50.10
C GLN A 113 -3.00 -0.55 50.95
N GLU A 114 -2.12 -1.44 51.38
CA GLU A 114 -0.97 -1.05 52.21
C GLU A 114 0.04 -0.20 51.42
N GLY A 115 0.65 0.76 52.11
CA GLY A 115 1.72 1.63 51.59
C GLY A 115 1.25 2.72 50.67
N ALA A 116 2.13 3.69 50.44
CA ALA A 116 1.93 4.84 49.57
C ALA A 116 2.42 4.52 48.11
N LEU A 117 2.01 5.35 47.13
CA LEU A 117 2.51 5.35 45.76
C LEU A 117 3.25 6.66 45.48
N ALA A 118 4.58 6.60 45.43
CA ALA A 118 5.42 7.75 45.16
C ALA A 118 5.16 8.39 43.78
N PRO A 119 5.49 9.65 43.56
CA PRO A 119 5.41 10.28 42.24
C PRO A 119 6.14 9.47 41.17
N GLY A 120 5.50 9.27 40.02
CA GLY A 120 6.02 8.49 38.91
C GLY A 120 6.05 6.96 39.12
N ALA A 121 5.83 6.50 40.35
CA ALA A 121 5.83 5.06 40.66
C ALA A 121 4.56 4.36 40.12
N SER A 122 4.70 3.08 39.82
CA SER A 122 3.59 2.23 39.40
C SER A 122 3.46 1.02 40.32
N ARG A 123 2.22 0.61 40.59
CA ARG A 123 1.91 -0.61 41.34
C ARG A 123 0.73 -1.35 40.71
N THR A 124 0.81 -2.68 40.74
CA THR A 124 -0.25 -3.56 40.24
C THR A 124 -1.13 -4.01 41.41
N PHE A 125 -2.44 -3.89 41.21
CA PHE A 125 -3.47 -4.34 42.17
C PHE A 125 -4.28 -5.45 41.51
N ALA A 126 -4.49 -6.54 42.22
CA ALA A 126 -5.29 -7.67 41.78
C ALA A 126 -6.42 -7.97 42.78
N PHE A 127 -7.60 -8.27 42.25
CA PHE A 127 -8.72 -8.71 43.07
C PHE A 127 -9.55 -9.77 42.37
N ARG A 128 -10.31 -10.49 43.16
CA ARG A 128 -11.30 -11.47 42.71
C ARG A 128 -12.64 -11.14 43.30
N LEU A 129 -13.70 -11.27 42.49
CA LEU A 129 -15.08 -11.12 42.90
C LEU A 129 -15.81 -12.46 42.66
N ASP A 130 -16.57 -12.88 43.64
CA ASP A 130 -17.55 -13.93 43.44
C ASP A 130 -18.87 -13.31 42.97
N LEU A 131 -19.29 -13.68 41.78
CA LEU A 131 -20.49 -13.17 41.11
C LEU A 131 -21.59 -14.20 41.01
N SER A 132 -21.55 -15.25 41.84
CA SER A 132 -22.55 -16.34 41.88
C SER A 132 -23.99 -15.83 42.08
N PHE A 133 -24.14 -14.69 42.80
CA PHE A 133 -25.45 -14.07 43.04
C PHE A 133 -26.12 -13.57 41.73
N LEU A 134 -25.35 -13.34 40.63
CA LEU A 134 -25.94 -12.92 39.36
C LEU A 134 -26.88 -13.97 38.77
N ALA A 135 -26.61 -15.25 38.98
CA ALA A 135 -27.46 -16.34 38.54
C ALA A 135 -28.85 -16.32 39.23
N SER A 136 -28.95 -15.77 40.44
CA SER A 136 -30.25 -15.62 41.13
C SER A 136 -30.99 -14.36 40.65
N LEU A 137 -30.33 -13.40 40.00
CA LEU A 137 -30.94 -12.17 39.48
C LEU A 137 -31.48 -12.32 38.08
N SER A 138 -30.89 -13.21 37.27
CA SER A 138 -31.28 -13.39 35.87
C SER A 138 -30.95 -14.79 35.37
N SER A 139 -31.89 -15.38 34.65
CA SER A 139 -31.72 -16.63 33.89
C SER A 139 -31.21 -16.33 32.45
N GLN A 140 -30.90 -15.09 32.10
CA GLN A 140 -30.42 -14.68 30.79
C GLN A 140 -28.97 -14.20 30.85
N SER A 141 -28.25 -14.40 29.77
CA SER A 141 -26.93 -13.79 29.57
C SER A 141 -27.05 -12.27 29.48
N LEU A 142 -26.19 -11.54 30.18
CA LEU A 142 -26.26 -10.09 30.28
C LEU A 142 -24.86 -9.48 30.43
N VAL A 143 -24.73 -8.17 30.10
CA VAL A 143 -23.53 -7.37 30.31
C VAL A 143 -23.75 -6.40 31.48
N TYR A 144 -22.83 -6.39 32.43
CA TYR A 144 -22.88 -5.56 33.63
C TYR A 144 -21.72 -4.55 33.62
N PRO A 145 -21.97 -3.25 33.85
CA PRO A 145 -20.93 -2.25 34.02
C PRO A 145 -20.17 -2.46 35.31
N LEU A 146 -18.85 -2.49 35.25
CA LEU A 146 -17.95 -2.53 36.40
C LEU A 146 -17.08 -1.29 36.41
N ARG A 147 -17.04 -0.56 37.53
CA ARG A 147 -16.10 0.52 37.82
C ARG A 147 -15.06 0.04 38.83
N VAL A 148 -13.81 0.33 38.51
CA VAL A 148 -12.67 0.20 39.41
C VAL A 148 -12.09 1.59 39.61
N GLU A 149 -11.95 2.03 40.83
CA GLU A 149 -11.37 3.34 41.16
C GLU A 149 -10.23 3.20 42.17
N LEU A 150 -9.15 3.94 41.93
CA LEU A 150 -8.11 4.17 42.92
C LEU A 150 -8.50 5.40 43.74
N ARG A 151 -8.47 5.25 45.06
CA ARG A 151 -8.71 6.34 46.01
C ARG A 151 -7.46 6.59 46.82
N SER A 152 -7.17 7.86 47.10
CA SER A 152 -6.16 8.32 48.06
C SER A 152 -6.86 9.18 49.08
N ARG A 153 -6.65 8.90 50.38
CA ARG A 153 -7.32 9.58 51.49
C ARG A 153 -8.85 9.70 51.31
N GLY A 154 -9.46 8.63 50.79
CA GLY A 154 -10.90 8.55 50.54
C GLY A 154 -11.41 9.21 49.26
N THR A 155 -10.55 10.02 48.53
CA THR A 155 -10.93 10.71 47.29
C THR A 155 -10.54 9.88 46.05
N PRO A 156 -11.41 9.71 45.05
CA PRO A 156 -11.06 9.07 43.81
C PRO A 156 -9.99 9.85 43.03
N VAL A 157 -8.87 9.20 42.68
CA VAL A 157 -7.74 9.81 41.94
C VAL A 157 -7.59 9.23 40.53
N ALA A 158 -8.18 8.05 40.25
CA ALA A 158 -8.28 7.46 38.93
C ALA A 158 -9.46 6.50 38.86
N VAL A 159 -10.10 6.39 37.69
CA VAL A 159 -11.27 5.55 37.42
C VAL A 159 -11.07 4.75 36.13
N LEU A 160 -11.38 3.45 36.19
CA LEU A 160 -11.43 2.55 35.05
C LEU A 160 -12.83 1.90 34.96
N ARG A 161 -13.45 1.92 33.78
CA ARG A 161 -14.73 1.28 33.51
C ARG A 161 -14.57 0.17 32.50
N THR A 162 -15.08 -1.03 32.84
CA THR A 162 -14.94 -2.24 32.03
C THR A 162 -16.22 -3.08 32.09
N PRO A 163 -16.57 -3.82 31.01
CA PRO A 163 -17.73 -4.72 31.06
C PRO A 163 -17.43 -6.04 31.77
N VAL A 164 -18.41 -6.54 32.47
CA VAL A 164 -18.50 -7.94 32.93
C VAL A 164 -19.58 -8.64 32.10
N ILE A 165 -19.20 -9.66 31.37
CA ILE A 165 -20.12 -10.47 30.57
C ILE A 165 -20.47 -11.70 31.41
N HIS A 166 -21.74 -11.86 31.77
CA HIS A 166 -22.27 -13.03 32.47
C HIS A 166 -23.06 -13.87 31.48
N LEU A 167 -22.62 -15.09 31.25
CA LEU A 167 -23.26 -16.06 30.35
C LEU A 167 -24.03 -17.08 31.16
N VAL A 168 -25.28 -17.27 30.78
CA VAL A 168 -26.15 -18.30 31.25
C VAL A 168 -26.40 -19.20 30.04
N PRO A 169 -26.66 -20.47 30.16
CA PRO A 169 -26.34 -21.56 29.26
C PRO A 169 -25.82 -21.27 27.86
N GLU A 170 -25.33 -22.29 27.20
CA GLU A 170 -24.70 -22.13 25.85
C GLU A 170 -25.66 -21.47 24.87
N PRO A 171 -25.25 -20.43 24.16
CA PRO A 171 -26.10 -19.70 23.20
C PRO A 171 -26.58 -20.59 22.07
N GLU A 172 -27.90 -20.69 21.86
CA GLU A 172 -28.48 -21.47 20.77
C GLU A 172 -28.12 -20.86 19.40
N VAL A 173 -28.13 -19.54 19.32
CA VAL A 173 -27.81 -18.77 18.10
C VAL A 173 -26.67 -17.79 18.37
N PRO A 174 -25.41 -18.20 18.15
CA PRO A 174 -24.29 -17.31 18.32
C PRO A 174 -24.22 -16.24 17.20
N LEU A 175 -23.64 -15.07 17.51
CA LEU A 175 -23.37 -14.02 16.55
C LEU A 175 -22.26 -14.46 15.59
N SER A 176 -22.53 -14.48 14.28
CA SER A 176 -21.50 -14.73 13.26
C SER A 176 -20.55 -13.55 13.17
N VAL A 177 -19.24 -13.81 13.13
CA VAL A 177 -18.20 -12.78 13.08
C VAL A 177 -17.26 -13.05 11.92
N ALA A 178 -17.27 -12.19 10.91
CA ALA A 178 -16.18 -12.12 9.94
C ALA A 178 -15.15 -11.10 10.40
N TRP A 179 -13.89 -11.44 10.24
CA TRP A 179 -12.81 -10.56 10.60
C TRP A 179 -11.61 -10.79 9.70
N TRP A 180 -10.99 -9.70 9.27
CA TRP A 180 -9.80 -9.78 8.45
C TRP A 180 -8.66 -8.99 9.06
N TRP A 181 -7.48 -9.52 8.82
CA TRP A 181 -6.23 -8.89 9.23
C TRP A 181 -5.52 -8.36 8.00
N GLU A 182 -5.17 -7.09 8.02
CA GLU A 182 -4.44 -6.43 6.97
C GLU A 182 -3.02 -6.14 7.43
N LEU A 183 -2.05 -6.93 6.92
CA LEU A 183 -0.63 -6.73 7.14
C LEU A 183 -0.08 -5.96 5.94
N HIS A 184 0.00 -4.67 6.08
CA HIS A 184 0.47 -3.77 5.04
C HIS A 184 1.49 -2.79 5.62
N GLU A 185 2.61 -2.60 4.90
CA GLU A 185 3.60 -1.57 5.15
C GLU A 185 3.89 -0.84 3.85
N PRO A 186 3.84 0.49 3.82
CA PRO A 186 4.30 1.28 2.69
C PRO A 186 5.74 0.94 2.32
N ILE A 187 6.11 1.20 1.08
CA ILE A 187 7.49 1.00 0.64
C ILE A 187 8.40 1.98 1.37
N ARG A 188 9.41 1.46 2.09
CA ARG A 188 10.37 2.18 2.91
C ARG A 188 11.77 2.25 2.30
N TYR A 189 11.94 1.84 1.05
CA TYR A 189 13.21 1.89 0.35
C TYR A 189 13.12 2.75 -0.90
N GLY A 190 14.26 3.35 -1.26
CA GLY A 190 14.39 4.13 -2.50
C GLY A 190 14.68 3.26 -3.73
N PRO A 191 14.78 3.89 -4.92
CA PRO A 191 15.13 3.18 -6.17
C PRO A 191 16.49 2.47 -6.13
N ASP A 192 17.41 2.93 -5.28
CA ASP A 192 18.71 2.32 -5.00
C ASP A 192 18.62 1.07 -4.10
N GLY A 193 17.46 0.86 -3.49
CA GLY A 193 17.18 -0.27 -2.64
C GLY A 193 17.53 -0.09 -1.16
N ARG A 194 17.98 1.09 -0.76
CA ARG A 194 18.28 1.44 0.63
C ARG A 194 17.00 1.80 1.37
N PHE A 195 16.85 1.31 2.60
CA PHE A 195 15.74 1.73 3.46
C PHE A 195 15.94 3.16 3.93
N SER A 196 14.88 3.96 3.87
CA SER A 196 14.90 5.38 4.23
C SER A 196 14.71 5.62 5.73
N SER A 197 14.30 4.59 6.50
CA SER A 197 14.10 4.66 7.95
C SER A 197 14.17 3.27 8.58
N GLY A 198 14.35 3.22 9.90
CA GLY A 198 14.29 1.99 10.72
C GLY A 198 12.88 1.52 11.07
N ASP A 199 11.81 2.16 10.58
CA ASP A 199 10.42 1.86 10.98
C ASP A 199 10.05 0.39 10.81
N LEU A 200 10.45 -0.23 9.68
CA LEU A 200 10.17 -1.64 9.45
C LEU A 200 11.00 -2.55 10.37
N GLU A 201 12.21 -2.14 10.73
CA GLU A 201 13.04 -2.86 11.70
C GLU A 201 12.40 -2.82 13.10
N GLU A 202 11.81 -1.69 13.48
CA GLU A 202 11.02 -1.55 14.71
C GLU A 202 9.76 -2.44 14.65
N ALA A 203 9.04 -2.43 13.53
CA ALA A 203 7.84 -3.25 13.35
C ALA A 203 8.10 -4.76 13.48
N VAL A 204 9.26 -5.26 12.99
CA VAL A 204 9.67 -6.67 13.14
C VAL A 204 10.41 -6.94 14.46
N GLY A 205 10.68 -5.90 15.25
CA GLY A 205 11.36 -5.99 16.54
C GLY A 205 10.53 -6.61 17.65
N PRO A 206 11.14 -6.90 18.81
CA PRO A 206 10.42 -7.32 20.00
C PRO A 206 9.41 -6.25 20.43
N GLY A 207 8.12 -6.62 20.50
CA GLY A 207 7.04 -5.69 20.80
C GLY A 207 6.59 -4.80 19.63
N GLY A 208 7.17 -4.97 18.44
CA GLY A 208 6.72 -4.32 17.22
C GLY A 208 5.32 -4.81 16.79
N TRP A 209 4.61 -3.97 16.07
CA TRP A 209 3.24 -4.24 15.67
C TRP A 209 3.11 -5.48 14.77
N LEU A 210 4.06 -5.68 13.84
CA LEU A 210 4.02 -6.80 12.91
C LEU A 210 4.27 -8.14 13.63
N THR A 211 5.26 -8.18 14.53
CA THR A 211 5.51 -9.33 15.38
C THR A 211 4.27 -9.67 16.23
N ALA A 212 3.62 -8.67 16.81
CA ALA A 212 2.42 -8.87 17.62
C ALA A 212 1.23 -9.37 16.79
N ALA A 213 1.05 -8.88 15.57
CA ALA A 213 0.00 -9.34 14.66
C ALA A 213 0.25 -10.79 14.23
N VAL A 214 1.48 -11.14 13.88
CA VAL A 214 1.87 -12.51 13.51
C VAL A 214 1.70 -13.48 14.70
N ASP A 215 2.07 -13.08 15.90
CA ASP A 215 1.82 -13.87 17.14
C ASP A 215 0.34 -14.13 17.38
N ALA A 216 -0.53 -13.14 17.14
CA ALA A 216 -1.96 -13.31 17.26
C ALA A 216 -2.52 -14.25 16.17
N LEU A 217 -2.10 -14.07 14.92
CA LEU A 217 -2.47 -14.93 13.80
C LEU A 217 -2.00 -16.37 13.99
N ARG A 218 -0.80 -16.58 14.53
CA ARG A 218 -0.27 -17.89 14.88
C ARG A 218 -1.16 -18.61 15.89
N LEU A 219 -1.67 -17.88 16.88
CA LEU A 219 -2.63 -18.43 17.85
C LEU A 219 -3.93 -18.91 17.18
N LEU A 220 -4.41 -18.15 16.18
CA LEU A 220 -5.65 -18.46 15.44
C LEU A 220 -5.47 -19.60 14.44
N ALA A 221 -4.38 -19.56 13.67
CA ALA A 221 -4.15 -20.47 12.55
C ALA A 221 -3.50 -21.80 12.96
N LEU A 222 -2.59 -21.77 13.95
CA LEU A 222 -1.74 -22.90 14.33
C LEU A 222 -1.93 -23.35 15.79
N GLY A 223 -2.89 -22.74 16.50
CA GLY A 223 -3.23 -23.13 17.88
C GLY A 223 -3.94 -24.49 17.97
N ARG A 224 -4.17 -24.96 19.18
CA ARG A 224 -4.92 -26.22 19.42
C ARG A 224 -6.36 -26.18 18.88
N ARG A 225 -6.98 -25.02 18.83
CA ARG A 225 -8.28 -24.75 18.20
C ARG A 225 -8.03 -23.63 17.20
N THR A 226 -8.07 -23.97 15.94
CA THR A 226 -7.96 -23.02 14.84
C THR A 226 -9.25 -22.23 14.67
N THR A 227 -9.16 -21.06 14.08
CA THR A 227 -10.30 -20.13 13.99
C THR A 227 -10.27 -19.48 12.61
N PRO A 228 -11.40 -19.49 11.87
CA PRO A 228 -11.48 -18.86 10.56
C PRO A 228 -11.06 -17.38 10.58
N VAL A 229 -10.19 -16.98 9.64
CA VAL A 229 -9.72 -15.62 9.49
C VAL A 229 -9.33 -15.32 8.04
N ASP A 230 -9.77 -14.18 7.53
CA ASP A 230 -9.31 -13.68 6.24
C ASP A 230 -8.01 -12.87 6.45
N LEU A 231 -7.00 -13.16 5.65
CA LEU A 231 -5.67 -12.58 5.79
C LEU A 231 -5.26 -11.85 4.50
N VAL A 232 -4.95 -10.59 4.64
CA VAL A 232 -4.29 -9.78 3.61
C VAL A 232 -2.84 -9.56 4.02
N VAL A 233 -1.90 -9.95 3.17
CA VAL A 233 -0.48 -9.60 3.31
C VAL A 233 -0.06 -8.87 2.05
N SER A 234 0.29 -7.59 2.17
CA SER A 234 0.67 -6.84 0.98
C SER A 234 1.97 -7.40 0.37
N PRO A 235 2.02 -7.60 -0.95
CA PRO A 235 3.21 -8.12 -1.62
C PRO A 235 4.43 -7.22 -1.42
N THR A 236 4.23 -5.92 -1.24
CA THR A 236 5.31 -4.97 -0.91
C THR A 236 5.91 -5.22 0.46
N LEU A 237 5.09 -5.55 1.47
CA LEU A 237 5.61 -5.97 2.78
C LEU A 237 6.45 -7.24 2.65
N LEU A 238 5.94 -8.26 1.94
CA LEU A 238 6.67 -9.52 1.71
C LEU A 238 8.02 -9.28 1.02
N MET A 239 8.05 -8.42 0.00
CA MET A 239 9.30 -8.06 -0.68
C MET A 239 10.27 -7.30 0.21
N GLN A 240 9.78 -6.43 1.07
CA GLN A 240 10.61 -5.70 2.03
C GLN A 240 11.22 -6.65 3.06
N LEU A 241 10.42 -7.57 3.61
CA LEU A 241 10.91 -8.62 4.52
C LEU A 241 11.93 -9.54 3.83
N GLN A 242 11.69 -9.92 2.57
CA GLN A 242 12.63 -10.71 1.78
C GLN A 242 13.95 -9.96 1.52
N ARG A 243 13.89 -8.65 1.29
CA ARG A 243 15.07 -7.80 1.15
C ARG A 243 15.83 -7.71 2.47
N MET A 244 15.13 -7.46 3.59
CA MET A 244 15.77 -7.41 4.91
C MET A 244 16.47 -8.73 5.23
N ARG A 245 15.81 -9.86 4.97
CA ARG A 245 16.38 -11.20 5.21
C ARG A 245 17.73 -11.40 4.54
N ALA A 246 17.93 -10.86 3.34
CA ALA A 246 19.17 -10.98 2.56
C ALA A 246 20.29 -10.02 2.98
N GLY A 247 20.10 -9.28 4.08
CA GLY A 247 20.94 -8.16 4.46
C GLY A 247 20.51 -6.86 3.79
N TYR A 248 20.63 -5.73 4.50
CA TYR A 248 20.11 -4.45 4.00
C TYR A 248 20.91 -3.25 4.53
N GLU A 249 20.79 -2.15 3.78
CA GLU A 249 21.28 -0.84 4.19
C GLU A 249 20.09 0.04 4.60
N VAL A 250 20.24 0.77 5.69
CA VAL A 250 19.24 1.72 6.20
C VAL A 250 19.87 3.06 6.53
N VAL A 251 19.18 4.14 6.16
CA VAL A 251 19.58 5.51 6.50
C VAL A 251 18.86 5.91 7.78
N GLU A 252 19.63 6.15 8.84
CA GLU A 252 19.13 6.52 10.16
C GLU A 252 19.86 7.77 10.64
N GLY A 253 19.12 8.87 10.91
CA GLY A 253 19.72 10.12 11.30
C GLY A 253 20.69 10.76 10.27
N GLY A 254 20.59 10.36 9.00
CA GLY A 254 21.50 10.78 7.93
C GLY A 254 22.76 9.91 7.78
N GLU A 255 22.95 8.92 8.63
CA GLU A 255 24.04 7.94 8.55
C GLU A 255 23.55 6.64 7.89
N LEU A 256 24.45 6.00 7.13
CA LEU A 256 24.19 4.71 6.49
C LEU A 256 24.63 3.58 7.42
N ARG A 257 23.70 2.72 7.82
CA ARG A 257 23.94 1.53 8.61
C ARG A 257 23.67 0.28 7.77
N THR A 258 24.58 -0.67 7.81
CA THR A 258 24.43 -1.98 7.16
C THR A 258 24.05 -3.03 8.21
N VAL A 259 23.11 -3.90 7.86
CA VAL A 259 22.71 -5.07 8.65
C VAL A 259 22.95 -6.31 7.81
N ASP A 260 23.79 -7.21 8.29
CA ASP A 260 24.16 -8.41 7.57
C ASP A 260 23.08 -9.50 7.63
N GLU A 261 23.11 -10.43 6.67
CA GLU A 261 22.23 -11.60 6.66
C GLU A 261 22.37 -12.40 7.95
N GLY A 262 21.26 -12.79 8.56
CA GLY A 262 21.23 -13.57 9.80
C GLY A 262 21.37 -12.73 11.08
N GLU A 263 21.58 -11.42 10.99
CA GLU A 263 21.71 -10.55 12.16
C GLU A 263 20.51 -9.62 12.37
N GLY A 264 20.31 -9.16 13.58
CA GLY A 264 19.37 -8.07 13.93
C GLY A 264 18.00 -8.16 13.27
N GLY A 265 17.66 -7.14 12.49
CA GLY A 265 16.42 -7.05 11.69
C GLY A 265 16.33 -8.11 10.60
N ALA A 266 17.47 -8.53 10.00
CA ALA A 266 17.48 -9.53 8.94
C ALA A 266 17.05 -10.91 9.46
N ALA A 267 17.57 -11.34 10.60
CA ALA A 267 17.16 -12.60 11.25
C ALA A 267 15.68 -12.60 11.62
N ARG A 268 15.18 -11.46 12.15
CA ARG A 268 13.75 -11.32 12.52
C ARG A 268 12.85 -11.36 11.30
N ALA A 269 13.21 -10.67 10.21
CA ALA A 269 12.46 -10.71 8.96
C ALA A 269 12.38 -12.12 8.37
N ALA A 270 13.49 -12.89 8.45
CA ALA A 270 13.52 -14.29 8.02
C ALA A 270 12.55 -15.16 8.84
N ALA A 271 12.56 -15.02 10.18
CA ALA A 271 11.66 -15.74 11.07
C ALA A 271 10.18 -15.40 10.80
N LEU A 272 9.85 -14.12 10.64
CA LEU A 272 8.49 -13.67 10.32
C LEU A 272 7.99 -14.19 8.98
N LEU A 273 8.82 -14.21 7.94
CA LEU A 273 8.45 -14.80 6.65
C LEU A 273 8.13 -16.29 6.78
N GLN A 274 8.90 -17.03 7.59
CA GLN A 274 8.65 -18.44 7.86
C GLN A 274 7.33 -18.65 8.62
N GLU A 275 7.04 -17.83 9.63
CA GLU A 275 5.79 -17.87 10.37
C GLU A 275 4.59 -17.52 9.49
N LEU A 276 4.67 -16.45 8.69
CA LEU A 276 3.63 -16.05 7.74
C LEU A 276 3.34 -17.16 6.72
N ARG A 277 4.39 -17.85 6.26
CA ARG A 277 4.23 -19.01 5.37
C ARG A 277 3.45 -20.14 6.04
N ALA A 278 3.78 -20.45 7.29
CA ALA A 278 3.06 -21.49 8.05
C ALA A 278 1.60 -21.08 8.30
N ILE A 279 1.33 -19.82 8.62
CA ILE A 279 -0.01 -19.28 8.84
C ILE A 279 -0.82 -19.35 7.54
N ALA A 280 -0.27 -18.87 6.41
CA ALA A 280 -0.95 -18.88 5.12
C ALA A 280 -1.28 -20.30 4.61
N GLY A 281 -0.52 -21.31 5.03
CA GLY A 281 -0.79 -22.72 4.73
C GLY A 281 -1.86 -23.37 5.60
N SER A 282 -2.43 -22.67 6.60
CA SER A 282 -3.50 -23.21 7.45
C SER A 282 -4.84 -23.22 6.71
N ARG A 283 -5.61 -24.31 6.88
CA ARG A 283 -6.95 -24.47 6.29
C ARG A 283 -7.99 -23.45 6.78
N ASP A 284 -7.79 -22.89 7.97
CA ASP A 284 -8.68 -21.91 8.59
C ASP A 284 -8.21 -20.46 8.34
N VAL A 285 -7.28 -20.27 7.37
CA VAL A 285 -6.83 -18.96 6.89
C VAL A 285 -7.15 -18.86 5.40
N GLU A 286 -7.94 -17.89 5.02
CA GLU A 286 -8.11 -17.49 3.61
C GLU A 286 -7.15 -16.36 3.29
N LEU A 287 -6.06 -16.69 2.57
CA LEU A 287 -5.14 -15.67 2.06
C LEU A 287 -5.79 -14.96 0.87
N LEU A 288 -6.00 -13.65 0.97
CA LEU A 288 -6.66 -12.87 -0.07
C LEU A 288 -5.65 -12.32 -1.07
N ALA A 289 -6.01 -12.34 -2.35
CA ALA A 289 -5.23 -11.71 -3.39
C ALA A 289 -5.17 -10.19 -3.18
N TYR A 290 -3.96 -9.62 -3.34
CA TYR A 290 -3.75 -8.18 -3.15
C TYR A 290 -2.86 -7.63 -4.26
N PRO A 291 -3.15 -6.45 -4.83
CA PRO A 291 -2.35 -5.88 -5.90
C PRO A 291 -0.95 -5.49 -5.40
N PHE A 292 0.05 -5.63 -6.27
CA PHE A 292 1.47 -5.63 -5.93
C PHE A 292 1.91 -4.44 -5.06
N SER A 293 1.65 -3.20 -5.51
CA SER A 293 2.08 -2.00 -4.79
C SER A 293 0.95 -1.33 -3.99
N ALA A 294 -0.13 -2.04 -3.70
CA ALA A 294 -1.30 -1.50 -3.03
C ALA A 294 -1.85 -0.20 -3.67
N PRO A 295 -2.05 -0.14 -5.01
CA PRO A 295 -2.55 1.06 -5.67
C PRO A 295 -4.00 1.35 -5.24
N LEU A 296 -4.36 2.63 -5.14
CA LEU A 296 -5.75 3.01 -4.95
C LEU A 296 -6.54 2.75 -6.23
N LEU A 297 -7.48 1.80 -6.22
CA LEU A 297 -8.22 1.40 -7.41
C LEU A 297 -8.94 2.58 -8.10
N PRO A 298 -9.63 3.49 -7.38
CA PRO A 298 -10.23 4.67 -8.00
C PRO A 298 -9.22 5.56 -8.72
N ALA A 299 -8.03 5.74 -8.14
CA ALA A 299 -6.94 6.52 -8.75
C ALA A 299 -6.41 5.87 -10.04
N MET A 300 -6.33 4.54 -10.08
CA MET A 300 -5.88 3.80 -11.26
C MET A 300 -6.93 3.85 -12.38
N VAL A 301 -8.19 3.54 -12.05
CA VAL A 301 -9.28 3.47 -13.04
C VAL A 301 -9.59 4.88 -13.57
N GLY A 302 -9.82 5.86 -12.68
CA GLY A 302 -10.13 7.23 -13.06
C GLY A 302 -8.93 7.99 -13.65
N GLY A 303 -7.70 7.66 -13.24
CA GLY A 303 -6.45 8.26 -13.73
C GLY A 303 -5.97 7.73 -15.09
N GLY A 304 -6.65 6.74 -15.68
CA GLY A 304 -6.27 6.15 -16.97
C GLY A 304 -5.06 5.22 -16.88
N LEU A 305 -4.87 4.57 -15.73
CA LEU A 305 -3.87 3.53 -15.46
C LEU A 305 -4.53 2.14 -15.29
N ALA A 306 -5.82 1.99 -15.59
CA ALA A 306 -6.57 0.73 -15.44
C ALA A 306 -5.92 -0.45 -16.20
N ARG A 307 -5.21 -0.19 -17.30
CA ARG A 307 -4.50 -1.21 -18.09
C ARG A 307 -3.39 -1.93 -17.30
N ASP A 308 -2.94 -1.35 -16.22
CA ASP A 308 -1.84 -1.85 -15.40
C ASP A 308 -2.32 -2.71 -14.23
N LEU A 309 -3.60 -2.62 -13.88
CA LEU A 309 -4.19 -3.43 -12.82
C LEU A 309 -3.99 -4.95 -13.02
N PRO A 310 -4.18 -5.54 -14.21
CA PRO A 310 -3.87 -6.96 -14.40
C PRO A 310 -2.42 -7.32 -14.05
N ALA A 311 -1.44 -6.45 -14.38
CA ALA A 311 -0.05 -6.65 -14.02
C ALA A 311 0.19 -6.49 -12.51
N GLN A 312 -0.49 -5.52 -11.87
CA GLN A 312 -0.48 -5.37 -10.41
C GLN A 312 -1.00 -6.64 -9.70
N PHE A 313 -2.13 -7.19 -10.16
CA PHE A 313 -2.70 -8.42 -9.58
C PHE A 313 -1.81 -9.65 -9.85
N ALA A 314 -1.36 -9.82 -11.09
CA ALA A 314 -0.50 -10.95 -11.46
C ALA A 314 0.81 -10.94 -10.66
N ARG A 315 1.46 -9.76 -10.55
CA ARG A 315 2.69 -9.62 -9.77
C ARG A 315 2.45 -9.83 -8.28
N GLY A 316 1.34 -9.34 -7.75
CA GLY A 316 0.94 -9.54 -6.35
C GLY A 316 0.80 -11.01 -6.00
N ARG A 317 0.05 -11.76 -6.81
CA ARG A 317 -0.10 -13.23 -6.66
C ARG A 317 1.24 -13.94 -6.72
N ALA A 318 2.04 -13.67 -7.76
CA ALA A 318 3.34 -14.33 -7.91
C ALA A 318 4.27 -14.11 -6.71
N VAL A 319 4.26 -12.91 -6.09
CA VAL A 319 5.04 -12.65 -4.88
C VAL A 319 4.49 -13.42 -3.69
N ALA A 320 3.18 -13.45 -3.48
CA ALA A 320 2.55 -14.19 -2.39
C ALA A 320 2.80 -15.69 -2.51
N GLU A 321 2.59 -16.28 -3.69
CA GLU A 321 2.87 -17.69 -3.96
C GLU A 321 4.34 -18.05 -3.71
N ALA A 322 5.27 -17.24 -4.21
CA ALA A 322 6.69 -17.49 -4.07
C ALA A 322 7.16 -17.44 -2.61
N LEU A 323 6.66 -16.47 -1.83
CA LEU A 323 7.14 -16.23 -0.47
C LEU A 323 6.31 -16.95 0.60
N LEU A 324 5.00 -17.09 0.41
CA LEU A 324 4.11 -17.74 1.37
C LEU A 324 3.82 -19.21 1.02
N GLY A 325 4.00 -19.61 -0.24
CA GLY A 325 3.74 -20.98 -0.69
C GLY A 325 2.25 -21.36 -0.72
N ALA A 326 1.35 -20.37 -0.73
CA ALA A 326 -0.10 -20.52 -0.79
C ALA A 326 -0.65 -19.68 -1.94
N GLU A 327 -1.63 -20.23 -2.66
CA GLU A 327 -2.33 -19.51 -3.73
C GLU A 327 -3.38 -18.56 -3.11
N PRO A 328 -3.30 -17.24 -3.36
CA PRO A 328 -4.27 -16.31 -2.81
C PRO A 328 -5.64 -16.42 -3.49
N SER A 329 -6.71 -16.38 -2.69
CA SER A 329 -8.10 -16.32 -3.16
C SER A 329 -8.35 -15.02 -3.92
N SER A 330 -9.03 -15.11 -5.07
CA SER A 330 -9.43 -13.96 -5.87
C SER A 330 -10.94 -13.67 -5.81
N SER A 331 -11.73 -14.54 -5.15
CA SER A 331 -13.18 -14.37 -5.04
C SER A 331 -13.59 -13.37 -3.95
N VAL A 332 -12.77 -13.22 -2.92
CA VAL A 332 -12.90 -12.22 -1.85
C VAL A 332 -11.77 -11.22 -2.01
N PHE A 333 -12.11 -9.94 -1.95
CA PHE A 333 -11.14 -8.88 -2.20
C PHE A 333 -11.22 -7.75 -1.18
N ARG A 334 -10.08 -7.34 -0.65
CA ARG A 334 -9.93 -6.14 0.19
C ARG A 334 -9.31 -5.02 -0.65
N PRO A 335 -10.04 -3.94 -0.98
CA PRO A 335 -9.46 -2.80 -1.66
C PRO A 335 -8.35 -2.13 -0.84
N PRO A 336 -7.19 -1.82 -1.42
CA PRO A 336 -6.14 -1.09 -0.73
C PRO A 336 -6.66 0.20 -0.09
N ALA A 337 -6.31 0.41 1.19
CA ALA A 337 -6.82 1.51 2.02
C ALA A 337 -8.36 1.63 2.03
N GLY A 338 -9.08 0.56 1.71
CA GLY A 338 -10.54 0.57 1.59
C GLY A 338 -11.11 1.42 0.45
N ALA A 339 -10.24 1.93 -0.44
CA ALA A 339 -10.62 2.84 -1.51
C ALA A 339 -11.43 2.12 -2.60
N LEU A 340 -12.70 2.47 -2.72
CA LEU A 340 -13.63 1.87 -3.67
C LEU A 340 -14.62 2.93 -4.18
N ASP A 341 -14.83 2.95 -5.49
CA ASP A 341 -15.87 3.71 -6.16
C ASP A 341 -16.58 2.84 -7.19
N GLN A 342 -17.61 3.37 -7.85
CA GLN A 342 -18.39 2.60 -8.80
C GLN A 342 -17.57 2.03 -9.97
N PRO A 343 -16.67 2.79 -10.65
CA PRO A 343 -15.83 2.25 -11.71
C PRO A 343 -14.86 1.15 -11.24
N ALA A 344 -14.30 1.29 -10.04
CA ALA A 344 -13.43 0.28 -9.44
C ALA A 344 -14.22 -1.00 -9.08
N LEU A 345 -15.44 -0.86 -8.57
CA LEU A 345 -16.34 -1.98 -8.29
C LEU A 345 -16.67 -2.77 -9.57
N GLU A 346 -17.04 -2.07 -10.65
CA GLU A 346 -17.33 -2.68 -11.96
C GLU A 346 -16.09 -3.39 -12.53
N PHE A 347 -14.91 -2.84 -12.34
CA PHE A 347 -13.65 -3.50 -12.68
C PHE A 347 -13.49 -4.81 -11.90
N LEU A 348 -13.67 -4.79 -10.56
CA LEU A 348 -13.53 -5.98 -9.71
C LEU A 348 -14.54 -7.07 -10.08
N ALA A 349 -15.79 -6.69 -10.36
CA ALA A 349 -16.83 -7.62 -10.82
C ALA A 349 -16.45 -8.33 -12.13
N ARG A 350 -15.90 -7.60 -13.06
CA ARG A 350 -15.39 -8.15 -14.33
C ARG A 350 -14.24 -9.13 -14.12
N GLU A 351 -13.38 -8.89 -13.14
CA GLU A 351 -12.27 -9.78 -12.79
C GLU A 351 -12.72 -11.00 -11.93
N GLY A 352 -14.02 -11.15 -11.67
CA GLY A 352 -14.60 -12.32 -10.99
C GLY A 352 -14.66 -12.22 -9.46
N VAL A 353 -14.42 -11.04 -8.89
CA VAL A 353 -14.62 -10.80 -7.45
C VAL A 353 -16.11 -10.90 -7.11
N ARG A 354 -16.44 -11.64 -6.06
CA ARG A 354 -17.82 -11.85 -5.59
C ARG A 354 -18.10 -11.18 -4.26
N VAL A 355 -17.07 -11.04 -3.43
CA VAL A 355 -17.17 -10.42 -2.10
C VAL A 355 -16.11 -9.35 -1.96
N VAL A 356 -16.50 -8.16 -1.51
CA VAL A 356 -15.59 -7.06 -1.22
C VAL A 356 -15.61 -6.74 0.27
N LEU A 357 -14.42 -6.71 0.88
CA LEU A 357 -14.23 -6.25 2.26
C LEU A 357 -14.10 -4.72 2.24
N ALA A 358 -15.19 -4.02 2.48
CA ALA A 358 -15.29 -2.58 2.28
C ALA A 358 -15.13 -1.80 3.60
N GLU A 359 -15.02 -0.48 3.53
CA GLU A 359 -14.98 0.38 4.71
C GLU A 359 -16.39 0.66 5.26
N PRO A 360 -16.55 0.97 6.56
CA PRO A 360 -17.87 1.18 7.16
C PRO A 360 -18.75 2.23 6.50
N GLY A 361 -18.15 3.23 5.87
CA GLY A 361 -18.86 4.35 5.21
C GLY A 361 -18.98 4.25 3.70
N SER A 362 -18.44 3.20 3.06
CA SER A 362 -18.38 3.09 1.61
C SER A 362 -19.73 2.79 0.96
N ALA A 363 -20.67 2.18 1.69
CA ALA A 363 -22.03 1.95 1.22
C ALA A 363 -23.07 2.56 2.18
N PRO A 364 -24.18 3.10 1.66
CA PRO A 364 -25.31 3.48 2.50
C PRO A 364 -25.88 2.24 3.19
N ARG A 365 -26.14 2.34 4.47
CA ARG A 365 -26.81 1.28 5.23
C ARG A 365 -28.16 1.77 5.72
N PRO A 366 -29.21 0.94 5.66
CA PRO A 366 -30.47 1.26 6.29
C PRO A 366 -30.27 1.42 7.80
N ARG A 367 -30.81 2.48 8.37
CA ARG A 367 -30.85 2.64 9.83
C ARG A 367 -31.98 1.79 10.38
N ASP A 368 -31.63 0.94 11.33
CA ASP A 368 -32.67 0.23 12.09
C ASP A 368 -33.45 1.21 12.96
N PRO A 369 -34.79 1.26 12.86
CA PRO A 369 -35.62 2.14 13.69
C PRO A 369 -35.47 1.91 15.18
N LEU A 370 -35.11 0.69 15.60
CA LEU A 370 -34.86 0.30 16.98
C LEU A 370 -33.42 0.56 17.44
N GLY A 371 -32.56 1.04 16.52
CA GLY A 371 -31.17 1.34 16.82
C GLY A 371 -30.26 0.11 16.93
N PHE A 372 -30.70 -1.04 16.42
CA PHE A 372 -29.87 -2.24 16.38
C PHE A 372 -28.67 -2.10 15.45
N ALA A 373 -27.66 -2.93 15.66
CA ALA A 373 -26.49 -2.95 14.78
C ALA A 373 -26.89 -3.25 13.33
N PRO A 374 -26.41 -2.47 12.34
CA PRO A 374 -26.80 -2.65 10.95
C PRO A 374 -26.29 -3.99 10.39
N PRO A 375 -26.89 -4.52 9.31
CA PRO A 375 -26.39 -5.71 8.63
C PRO A 375 -24.93 -5.59 8.26
N ALA A 376 -24.19 -6.70 8.37
CA ALA A 376 -22.77 -6.73 7.99
C ALA A 376 -22.60 -6.85 6.48
N ILE A 377 -23.63 -7.22 5.71
CA ILE A 377 -23.54 -7.52 4.28
C ILE A 377 -24.56 -6.67 3.53
N GLU A 378 -24.07 -5.99 2.49
CA GLU A 378 -24.87 -5.16 1.59
C GLU A 378 -24.59 -5.54 0.13
N PRO A 379 -25.59 -5.65 -0.75
CA PRO A 379 -25.38 -5.91 -2.16
C PRO A 379 -25.02 -4.62 -2.88
N LEU A 380 -23.91 -4.62 -3.58
CA LEU A 380 -23.47 -3.51 -4.43
C LEU A 380 -23.79 -3.80 -5.89
N ASP A 381 -24.47 -2.87 -6.57
CA ASP A 381 -24.75 -2.96 -7.99
C ASP A 381 -23.49 -2.73 -8.83
N ALA A 382 -23.04 -3.75 -9.51
CA ALA A 382 -21.91 -3.70 -10.44
C ALA A 382 -22.33 -3.99 -11.89
N ALA A 383 -23.54 -3.57 -12.27
CA ALA A 383 -24.05 -3.78 -13.63
C ALA A 383 -23.05 -3.27 -14.70
N PRO A 384 -22.86 -4.01 -15.83
CA PRO A 384 -23.62 -5.18 -16.26
C PRO A 384 -23.16 -6.53 -15.70
N TRP A 385 -22.21 -6.56 -14.76
CA TRP A 385 -21.54 -7.74 -14.25
C TRP A 385 -22.27 -8.44 -13.10
N GLY A 386 -23.42 -7.90 -12.68
CA GLY A 386 -24.22 -8.41 -11.56
C GLY A 386 -24.02 -7.62 -10.26
N ALA A 387 -24.28 -8.27 -9.13
CA ALA A 387 -24.07 -7.68 -7.82
C ALA A 387 -22.86 -8.33 -7.10
N ILE A 388 -22.14 -7.52 -6.32
CA ILE A 388 -21.08 -7.95 -5.42
C ILE A 388 -21.57 -7.81 -3.98
N SER A 389 -21.34 -8.80 -3.14
CA SER A 389 -21.60 -8.71 -1.69
C SER A 389 -20.52 -7.88 -1.00
N ALA A 390 -20.87 -6.74 -0.42
CA ALA A 390 -19.95 -5.99 0.42
C ALA A 390 -20.07 -6.46 1.87
N VAL A 391 -18.98 -6.90 2.45
CA VAL A 391 -18.85 -7.13 3.90
C VAL A 391 -18.34 -5.85 4.53
N LEU A 392 -19.15 -5.25 5.39
CA LEU A 392 -18.93 -3.92 5.95
C LEU A 392 -18.69 -4.03 7.46
N PRO A 393 -17.55 -3.58 7.99
CA PRO A 393 -17.30 -3.56 9.42
C PRO A 393 -18.36 -2.73 10.16
N ASP A 394 -18.61 -3.10 11.39
CA ASP A 394 -19.46 -2.29 12.26
C ASP A 394 -18.79 -0.94 12.56
N PRO A 395 -19.44 0.20 12.25
CA PRO A 395 -18.79 1.52 12.36
C PRO A 395 -18.40 1.89 13.80
N GLY A 396 -19.20 1.50 14.78
CA GLY A 396 -18.94 1.77 16.19
C GLY A 396 -17.75 0.97 16.72
N LEU A 397 -17.71 -0.32 16.43
CA LEU A 397 -16.56 -1.17 16.76
C LEU A 397 -15.29 -0.69 16.05
N GLN A 398 -15.39 -0.37 14.75
CA GLN A 398 -14.24 0.05 13.96
C GLN A 398 -13.59 1.33 14.52
N THR A 399 -14.38 2.31 14.95
CA THR A 399 -13.87 3.53 15.58
C THR A 399 -13.07 3.22 16.85
N ARG A 400 -13.47 2.18 17.63
CA ARG A 400 -12.79 1.78 18.86
C ARG A 400 -11.58 0.88 18.67
N ILE A 401 -11.48 0.23 17.51
CA ILE A 401 -10.35 -0.65 17.14
C ILE A 401 -9.27 0.13 16.37
N SER A 402 -9.18 1.43 16.51
CA SER A 402 -8.10 2.21 15.89
C SER A 402 -6.84 2.19 16.76
N PRO A 403 -5.62 2.16 16.15
CA PRO A 403 -4.38 2.20 16.92
C PRO A 403 -4.30 3.37 17.91
N ALA A 404 -4.74 4.55 17.50
CA ALA A 404 -4.74 5.76 18.34
C ALA A 404 -5.65 5.60 19.58
N THR A 405 -6.85 5.01 19.41
CA THR A 405 -7.79 4.79 20.53
C THR A 405 -7.27 3.75 21.52
N LEU A 406 -6.51 2.76 21.03
CA LEU A 406 -6.03 1.63 21.81
C LEU A 406 -4.67 1.87 22.49
N ALA A 407 -3.96 2.93 22.11
CA ALA A 407 -2.59 3.18 22.58
C ALA A 407 -2.47 3.29 24.11
N ALA A 408 -3.46 3.90 24.78
CA ALA A 408 -3.43 4.13 26.22
C ALA A 408 -3.68 2.86 27.05
N ASP A 409 -4.68 2.04 26.68
CA ASP A 409 -5.04 0.81 27.39
C ASP A 409 -5.54 -0.26 26.40
N PRO A 410 -4.60 -0.97 25.74
CA PRO A 410 -4.95 -1.95 24.72
C PRO A 410 -5.72 -3.18 25.26
N VAL A 411 -5.45 -3.61 26.49
CA VAL A 411 -6.15 -4.75 27.10
C VAL A 411 -7.59 -4.40 27.45
N LEU A 412 -7.81 -3.18 27.96
CA LEU A 412 -9.15 -2.65 28.20
C LEU A 412 -9.91 -2.48 26.87
N GLY A 413 -9.25 -2.02 25.82
CA GLY A 413 -9.81 -1.94 24.47
C GLY A 413 -10.32 -3.28 23.99
N ALA A 414 -9.55 -4.36 24.15
CA ALA A 414 -9.96 -5.71 23.77
C ALA A 414 -11.15 -6.21 24.62
N GLN A 415 -11.20 -5.88 25.93
CA GLN A 415 -12.32 -6.25 26.79
C GLN A 415 -13.59 -5.47 26.43
N ARG A 416 -13.46 -4.18 26.12
CA ARG A 416 -14.57 -3.33 25.69
C ARG A 416 -15.12 -3.76 24.32
N ALA A 417 -14.26 -4.13 23.37
CA ALA A 417 -14.69 -4.67 22.08
C ALA A 417 -15.48 -5.98 22.25
N LEU A 418 -15.01 -6.89 23.12
CA LEU A 418 -15.75 -8.12 23.44
C LEU A 418 -17.10 -7.81 24.10
N GLY A 419 -17.15 -6.85 25.04
CA GLY A 419 -18.40 -6.42 25.69
C GLY A 419 -19.39 -5.81 24.70
N GLU A 420 -18.92 -5.07 23.70
CA GLU A 420 -19.77 -4.52 22.65
C GLU A 420 -20.30 -5.60 21.72
N LEU A 421 -19.48 -6.59 21.34
CA LEU A 421 -19.94 -7.77 20.60
C LEU A 421 -21.01 -8.55 21.38
N ALA A 422 -20.85 -8.68 22.69
CA ALA A 422 -21.88 -9.28 23.56
C ALA A 422 -23.16 -8.43 23.57
N ALA A 423 -23.05 -7.10 23.66
CA ALA A 423 -24.21 -6.21 23.62
C ALA A 423 -24.94 -6.30 22.27
N ILE A 424 -24.23 -6.39 21.15
CA ILE A 424 -24.82 -6.58 19.80
C ILE A 424 -25.55 -7.93 19.73
N TRP A 425 -24.93 -8.99 20.23
CA TRP A 425 -25.56 -10.31 20.27
C TRP A 425 -26.85 -10.29 21.09
N LEU A 426 -26.85 -9.65 22.27
CA LEU A 426 -27.97 -9.55 23.19
C LEU A 426 -29.13 -8.67 22.71
N GLU A 427 -28.95 -7.84 21.67
CA GLU A 427 -30.04 -7.11 21.07
C GLU A 427 -31.14 -8.05 20.50
N GLN A 428 -30.73 -9.16 19.88
CA GLN A 428 -31.60 -10.16 19.25
C GLN A 428 -30.98 -11.56 19.35
N PRO A 429 -30.91 -12.17 20.52
CA PRO A 429 -30.12 -13.41 20.76
C PRO A 429 -30.70 -14.65 20.06
N ALA A 430 -31.95 -14.62 19.63
CA ALA A 430 -32.62 -15.71 18.93
C ALA A 430 -32.61 -15.54 17.37
N VAL A 431 -32.05 -14.46 16.88
CA VAL A 431 -32.03 -14.15 15.44
C VAL A 431 -30.61 -14.36 14.91
N PRO A 432 -30.41 -15.15 13.82
CA PRO A 432 -29.12 -15.27 13.18
C PRO A 432 -28.66 -13.91 12.63
N ARG A 433 -27.58 -13.40 13.19
CA ARG A 433 -26.98 -12.09 12.80
C ARG A 433 -25.49 -12.23 12.56
N ALA A 434 -24.97 -11.26 11.84
CA ALA A 434 -23.55 -11.17 11.52
C ALA A 434 -23.00 -9.79 11.86
N VAL A 435 -21.72 -9.77 12.22
CA VAL A 435 -20.92 -8.55 12.38
C VAL A 435 -19.58 -8.75 11.69
N ALA A 436 -19.00 -7.69 11.18
CA ALA A 436 -17.68 -7.73 10.58
C ALA A 436 -16.72 -6.75 11.28
N LEU A 437 -15.43 -7.12 11.31
CA LEU A 437 -14.33 -6.37 11.91
C LEU A 437 -13.15 -6.28 10.95
N SER A 438 -12.62 -5.10 10.73
CA SER A 438 -11.35 -4.89 10.06
C SER A 438 -10.25 -4.66 11.09
N LEU A 439 -9.18 -5.46 11.04
CA LEU A 439 -8.04 -5.31 11.92
C LEU A 439 -6.86 -4.72 11.12
N PRO A 440 -6.68 -3.39 11.20
CA PRO A 440 -5.66 -2.70 10.42
C PRO A 440 -4.24 -3.01 10.92
N ALA A 441 -3.25 -2.70 10.11
CA ALA A 441 -1.85 -2.66 10.53
C ALA A 441 -1.64 -1.70 11.72
N GLY A 442 -0.60 -1.95 12.52
CA GLY A 442 -0.20 -1.05 13.61
C GLY A 442 -1.01 -1.20 14.90
N LEU A 443 -1.83 -2.25 15.08
CA LEU A 443 -2.52 -2.51 16.34
C LEU A 443 -1.53 -2.80 17.48
N PRO A 444 -1.74 -2.22 18.68
CA PRO A 444 -0.87 -2.46 19.81
C PRO A 444 -0.81 -3.96 20.20
N PRO A 445 0.37 -4.49 20.58
CA PRO A 445 0.56 -5.89 20.97
C PRO A 445 -0.39 -6.34 22.07
N GLY A 446 -0.62 -5.50 23.07
CA GLY A 446 -1.54 -5.75 24.17
C GLY A 446 -3.02 -5.84 23.79
N PHE A 447 -3.38 -5.46 22.54
CA PHE A 447 -4.75 -5.56 22.01
C PHE A 447 -4.93 -6.79 21.10
N ALA A 448 -4.05 -6.96 20.13
CA ALA A 448 -4.19 -7.95 19.05
C ALA A 448 -4.39 -9.38 19.59
N ARG A 449 -3.46 -9.86 20.39
CA ARG A 449 -3.51 -11.21 20.96
C ARG A 449 -4.68 -11.43 21.95
N PRO A 450 -4.97 -10.52 22.91
CA PRO A 450 -6.15 -10.65 23.76
C PRO A 450 -7.47 -10.64 22.98
N LEU A 451 -7.63 -9.81 21.95
CA LEU A 451 -8.84 -9.83 21.13
C LEU A 451 -8.99 -11.15 20.36
N ALA A 452 -7.93 -11.59 19.70
CA ALA A 452 -7.90 -12.86 18.98
C ALA A 452 -8.31 -14.04 19.88
N TYR A 453 -7.72 -14.13 21.07
CA TYR A 453 -8.08 -15.16 22.05
C TYR A 453 -9.55 -15.12 22.45
N ARG A 454 -10.09 -13.91 22.69
CA ARG A 454 -11.48 -13.72 23.12
C ARG A 454 -12.47 -14.08 22.04
N ILE A 455 -12.27 -13.60 20.81
CA ILE A 455 -13.16 -13.90 19.67
C ILE A 455 -13.15 -15.41 19.36
N ALA A 456 -11.97 -16.04 19.38
CA ALA A 456 -11.83 -17.47 19.10
C ALA A 456 -12.52 -18.38 20.13
N ARG A 457 -12.80 -17.89 21.35
CA ARG A 457 -13.26 -18.71 22.47
C ARG A 457 -14.59 -18.30 23.09
N ALA A 458 -15.10 -17.10 22.77
CA ALA A 458 -16.36 -16.64 23.34
C ALA A 458 -17.52 -17.52 22.83
N PRO A 459 -18.29 -18.15 23.71
CA PRO A 459 -19.35 -19.09 23.31
C PRO A 459 -20.46 -18.44 22.47
N PHE A 460 -20.68 -17.14 22.66
CA PHE A 460 -21.68 -16.37 21.93
C PHE A 460 -21.21 -15.83 20.57
N LEU A 461 -19.95 -16.14 20.15
CA LEU A 461 -19.40 -15.76 18.87
C LEU A 461 -19.10 -16.99 18.00
N ARG A 462 -19.37 -16.87 16.71
CA ARG A 462 -19.03 -17.88 15.71
C ARG A 462 -18.20 -17.23 14.60
N PRO A 463 -16.85 -17.30 14.68
CA PRO A 463 -15.98 -16.83 13.61
C PRO A 463 -16.26 -17.54 12.28
N ARG A 464 -16.24 -16.78 11.17
CA ARG A 464 -16.49 -17.22 9.79
C ARG A 464 -15.54 -16.51 8.82
N MET A 465 -15.21 -17.15 7.70
CA MET A 465 -14.62 -16.44 6.56
C MET A 465 -15.63 -15.44 5.98
N ALA A 466 -15.17 -14.34 5.44
CA ALA A 466 -16.05 -13.32 4.85
C ALA A 466 -16.88 -13.87 3.68
N GLY A 467 -16.26 -14.71 2.85
CA GLY A 467 -16.96 -15.40 1.76
C GLY A 467 -18.07 -16.32 2.26
N GLU A 468 -17.84 -17.07 3.34
CA GLU A 468 -18.83 -17.92 4.00
C GLU A 468 -19.96 -17.08 4.63
N LEU A 469 -19.59 -15.97 5.26
CA LEU A 469 -20.56 -15.07 5.89
C LEU A 469 -21.56 -14.52 4.86
N ALA A 470 -21.09 -14.13 3.67
CA ALA A 470 -21.93 -13.63 2.59
C ALA A 470 -22.94 -14.66 2.07
N VAL A 471 -22.62 -15.96 2.18
CA VAL A 471 -23.53 -17.05 1.81
C VAL A 471 -24.56 -17.34 2.92
N LEU A 472 -24.09 -17.36 4.19
CA LEU A 472 -24.95 -17.66 5.34
C LEU A 472 -25.94 -16.55 5.68
N HIS A 473 -25.57 -15.31 5.38
CA HIS A 473 -26.39 -14.13 5.62
C HIS A 473 -26.56 -13.37 4.29
N PRO A 474 -27.39 -13.90 3.37
CA PRO A 474 -27.53 -13.29 2.05
C PRO A 474 -28.02 -11.85 2.20
N PRO A 475 -27.48 -10.93 1.36
CA PRO A 475 -27.89 -9.54 1.39
C PRO A 475 -29.34 -9.36 0.99
N SER A 476 -29.90 -8.17 1.22
CA SER A 476 -31.21 -7.77 0.70
C SER A 476 -31.26 -7.87 -0.82
N GLU A 477 -32.47 -7.99 -1.40
CA GLU A 477 -32.62 -8.09 -2.87
C GLU A 477 -32.29 -6.75 -3.59
N GLU A 478 -32.38 -5.63 -2.88
CA GLU A 478 -32.15 -4.30 -3.43
C GLU A 478 -30.66 -3.93 -3.34
N SER A 479 -30.00 -3.90 -4.51
CA SER A 479 -28.59 -3.52 -4.60
C SER A 479 -28.39 -2.00 -4.64
N VAL A 480 -27.29 -1.56 -4.05
CA VAL A 480 -26.94 -0.14 -3.89
C VAL A 480 -25.77 0.23 -4.81
N ARG A 481 -25.88 1.35 -5.51
CA ARG A 481 -24.74 1.93 -6.25
C ARG A 481 -23.86 2.76 -5.33
N LEU A 482 -22.55 2.60 -5.50
CA LEU A 482 -21.57 3.42 -4.80
C LEU A 482 -21.58 4.85 -5.33
N ARG A 483 -21.46 5.81 -4.42
CA ARG A 483 -21.26 7.20 -4.83
C ARG A 483 -19.84 7.38 -5.36
N PRO A 484 -19.65 8.22 -6.41
CA PRO A 484 -18.30 8.62 -6.80
C PRO A 484 -17.62 9.30 -5.60
N THR A 485 -16.58 8.71 -5.08
CA THR A 485 -15.69 9.43 -4.16
C THR A 485 -14.90 10.41 -5.01
N GLY A 486 -14.91 11.70 -4.65
CA GLY A 486 -14.05 12.69 -5.32
C GLY A 486 -12.62 12.19 -5.26
N ALA A 487 -12.15 11.64 -6.37
CA ALA A 487 -10.95 10.83 -6.41
C ALA A 487 -9.75 11.71 -6.10
N VAL A 488 -9.15 11.52 -4.94
CA VAL A 488 -7.73 11.84 -4.73
C VAL A 488 -6.97 10.85 -5.61
N GLY A 489 -6.44 11.31 -6.72
CA GLY A 489 -5.70 10.51 -7.70
C GLY A 489 -4.37 11.14 -8.04
N PHE A 490 -3.61 10.48 -8.87
CA PHE A 490 -2.38 11.04 -9.40
C PHE A 490 -2.63 12.25 -10.32
N SER A 491 -1.71 13.21 -10.32
CA SER A 491 -1.77 14.31 -11.26
C SER A 491 -1.61 13.82 -12.72
N ARG A 492 -2.18 14.57 -13.67
CA ARG A 492 -2.04 14.25 -15.09
C ARG A 492 -0.55 14.15 -15.49
N THR A 493 0.28 15.04 -14.97
CA THR A 493 1.72 15.06 -15.24
C THR A 493 2.41 13.79 -14.79
N TYR A 494 2.09 13.31 -13.58
CA TYR A 494 2.61 12.06 -13.06
C TYR A 494 2.23 10.87 -13.93
N VAL A 495 0.96 10.75 -14.27
CA VAL A 495 0.45 9.67 -15.14
C VAL A 495 1.12 9.69 -16.51
N GLU A 496 1.35 10.87 -17.09
CA GLU A 496 2.06 10.99 -18.37
C GLU A 496 3.52 10.55 -18.27
N GLN A 497 4.20 10.87 -17.17
CA GLN A 497 5.59 10.42 -16.95
C GLN A 497 5.67 8.90 -16.79
N LEU A 498 4.77 8.28 -16.02
CA LEU A 498 4.64 6.82 -15.95
C LEU A 498 4.44 6.20 -17.33
N LYS A 499 3.49 6.71 -18.11
CA LYS A 499 3.20 6.21 -19.47
C LYS A 499 4.41 6.38 -20.43
N ARG A 500 5.16 7.46 -20.30
CA ARG A 500 6.39 7.68 -21.08
C ARG A 500 7.49 6.68 -20.69
N ALA A 501 7.69 6.47 -19.40
CA ALA A 501 8.68 5.51 -18.91
C ALA A 501 8.33 4.06 -19.33
N ARG A 502 7.04 3.69 -19.35
CA ARG A 502 6.61 2.38 -19.87
C ARG A 502 6.93 2.22 -21.34
N ARG A 503 6.57 3.19 -22.17
CA ARG A 503 6.93 3.15 -23.59
C ARG A 503 8.43 3.01 -23.78
N LEU A 504 9.23 3.67 -22.93
CA LEU A 504 10.68 3.57 -22.99
C LEU A 504 11.18 2.15 -22.67
N VAL A 505 10.59 1.48 -21.69
CA VAL A 505 10.90 0.07 -21.37
C VAL A 505 10.49 -0.86 -22.52
N GLU A 506 9.33 -0.64 -23.15
CA GLU A 506 8.88 -1.41 -24.32
C GLU A 506 9.78 -1.16 -25.55
N ASP A 507 10.21 0.09 -25.78
CA ASP A 507 11.17 0.44 -26.81
C ASP A 507 12.50 -0.30 -26.60
N TYR A 508 13.00 -0.35 -25.37
CA TYR A 508 14.18 -1.14 -25.03
C TYR A 508 13.96 -2.64 -25.24
N ARG A 509 12.82 -3.17 -24.80
CA ARG A 509 12.46 -4.58 -24.99
C ARG A 509 12.45 -4.98 -26.46
N SER A 510 11.95 -4.08 -27.34
CA SER A 510 11.89 -4.35 -28.79
C SER A 510 13.26 -4.54 -29.44
N MET A 511 14.33 -4.05 -28.81
CA MET A 511 15.70 -4.22 -29.29
C MET A 511 16.34 -5.54 -28.90
N LEU A 512 15.84 -6.21 -27.88
CA LEU A 512 16.44 -7.44 -27.35
C LEU A 512 16.16 -8.61 -28.30
N VAL A 513 17.20 -9.33 -28.68
CA VAL A 513 17.09 -10.56 -29.46
C VAL A 513 16.86 -11.76 -28.54
N GLU A 514 17.50 -11.74 -27.38
CA GLU A 514 17.39 -12.78 -26.36
C GLU A 514 16.59 -12.27 -25.17
N GLU A 515 15.96 -13.16 -24.41
CA GLU A 515 15.27 -12.82 -23.18
C GLU A 515 16.23 -12.20 -22.15
N SER A 516 15.78 -11.16 -21.50
CA SER A 516 16.53 -10.46 -20.46
C SER A 516 15.62 -10.18 -19.25
N PRO A 517 16.12 -10.36 -18.02
CA PRO A 517 15.36 -10.03 -16.84
C PRO A 517 15.19 -8.51 -16.63
N LEU A 518 16.01 -7.68 -17.29
CA LEU A 518 16.03 -6.23 -17.05
C LEU A 518 14.70 -5.54 -17.39
N PRO A 519 14.05 -5.76 -18.55
CA PRO A 519 12.75 -5.13 -18.83
C PRO A 519 11.68 -5.48 -17.79
N ALA A 520 11.64 -6.74 -17.33
CA ALA A 520 10.69 -7.18 -16.31
C ALA A 520 10.97 -6.50 -14.94
N ALA A 521 12.23 -6.36 -14.57
CA ALA A 521 12.64 -5.65 -13.36
C ALA A 521 12.27 -4.15 -13.42
N LEU A 522 12.48 -3.51 -14.58
CA LEU A 522 12.12 -2.10 -14.80
C LEU A 522 10.58 -1.92 -14.80
N ALA A 523 9.83 -2.82 -15.42
CA ALA A 523 8.38 -2.81 -15.38
C ALA A 523 7.87 -2.95 -13.92
N THR A 524 8.47 -3.84 -13.12
CA THR A 524 8.15 -3.98 -11.70
C THR A 524 8.40 -2.69 -10.91
N ARG A 525 9.48 -1.94 -11.20
CA ARG A 525 9.73 -0.63 -10.57
C ARG A 525 8.66 0.40 -10.94
N LEU A 526 8.13 0.38 -12.14
CA LEU A 526 7.02 1.24 -12.54
C LEU A 526 5.72 0.86 -11.81
N LEU A 527 5.47 -0.44 -11.58
CA LEU A 527 4.36 -0.86 -10.74
C LEU A 527 4.51 -0.36 -9.29
N VAL A 528 5.75 -0.29 -8.75
CA VAL A 528 6.00 0.34 -7.45
C VAL A 528 5.53 1.79 -7.43
N ALA A 529 5.88 2.58 -8.46
CA ALA A 529 5.50 3.98 -8.55
C ALA A 529 3.98 4.22 -8.66
N GLU A 530 3.16 3.19 -8.89
CA GLU A 530 1.69 3.26 -8.89
C GLU A 530 1.08 3.04 -7.50
N GLY A 531 1.90 2.77 -6.50
CA GLY A 531 1.44 2.53 -5.13
C GLY A 531 0.62 3.68 -4.56
N GLY A 532 -0.44 3.33 -3.82
CA GLY A 532 -1.35 4.30 -3.22
C GLY A 532 -0.66 5.31 -2.29
N GLN A 533 0.48 4.93 -1.71
CA GLN A 533 1.29 5.81 -0.87
C GLN A 533 1.83 7.06 -1.60
N PHE A 534 1.98 6.98 -2.93
CA PHE A 534 2.47 8.10 -3.74
C PHE A 534 1.36 9.06 -4.19
N VAL A 535 0.10 8.73 -3.92
CA VAL A 535 -1.02 9.67 -4.08
C VAL A 535 -0.88 10.76 -3.02
N GLY A 536 -0.51 11.96 -3.44
CA GLY A 536 -0.18 13.08 -2.52
C GLY A 536 1.31 13.28 -2.27
N ASP A 537 2.17 12.28 -2.52
CA ASP A 537 3.64 12.40 -2.52
C ASP A 537 4.23 11.89 -3.84
N GLU A 538 3.86 12.55 -4.93
CA GLU A 538 4.30 12.19 -6.26
C GLU A 538 5.82 12.32 -6.46
N ALA A 539 6.50 13.15 -5.68
CA ALA A 539 7.93 13.34 -5.78
C ALA A 539 8.71 12.06 -5.46
N ALA A 540 8.31 11.36 -4.39
CA ALA A 540 8.91 10.08 -4.02
C ALA A 540 8.63 8.99 -5.09
N GLY A 541 7.42 8.97 -5.66
CA GLY A 541 7.07 8.06 -6.76
C GLY A 541 7.86 8.33 -8.03
N LEU A 542 8.08 9.62 -8.39
CA LEU A 542 8.87 10.02 -9.55
C LEU A 542 10.33 9.57 -9.46
N ALA A 543 10.90 9.45 -8.27
CA ALA A 543 12.25 8.93 -8.10
C ALA A 543 12.40 7.50 -8.70
N PHE A 544 11.38 6.66 -8.56
CA PHE A 544 11.36 5.33 -9.20
C PHE A 544 11.24 5.41 -10.72
N VAL A 545 10.40 6.33 -11.23
CA VAL A 545 10.21 6.57 -12.67
C VAL A 545 11.51 7.08 -13.31
N ASP A 546 12.18 8.03 -12.66
CA ASP A 546 13.44 8.59 -13.10
C ASP A 546 14.58 7.57 -13.11
N ALA A 547 14.64 6.72 -12.10
CA ALA A 547 15.61 5.62 -12.06
C ALA A 547 15.41 4.62 -13.23
N VAL A 548 14.14 4.33 -13.58
CA VAL A 548 13.83 3.50 -14.75
C VAL A 548 14.28 4.20 -16.04
N ARG A 549 13.96 5.48 -16.19
CA ARG A 549 14.35 6.27 -17.36
C ARG A 549 15.87 6.30 -17.54
N SER A 550 16.59 6.67 -16.50
CA SER A 550 18.05 6.74 -16.51
C SER A 550 18.66 5.39 -16.86
N ARG A 551 18.15 4.30 -16.31
CA ARG A 551 18.66 2.95 -16.58
C ARG A 551 18.47 2.54 -18.04
N VAL A 552 17.34 2.86 -18.67
CA VAL A 552 17.13 2.56 -20.11
C VAL A 552 17.98 3.46 -20.99
N GLU A 553 18.12 4.75 -20.64
CA GLU A 553 18.97 5.70 -21.38
C GLU A 553 20.45 5.27 -21.32
N GLU A 554 20.92 4.74 -20.18
CA GLU A 554 22.24 4.11 -20.07
C GLU A 554 22.42 2.92 -21.03
N GLU A 555 21.40 2.05 -21.16
CA GLU A 555 21.45 0.93 -22.10
C GLU A 555 21.48 1.42 -23.56
N PHE A 556 20.70 2.45 -23.90
CA PHE A 556 20.74 3.07 -25.22
C PHE A 556 22.07 3.72 -25.52
N ALA A 557 22.68 4.40 -24.54
CA ALA A 557 23.98 5.05 -24.69
C ALA A 557 25.14 4.07 -25.00
N LYS A 558 24.93 2.77 -24.74
CA LYS A 558 25.89 1.71 -25.11
C LYS A 558 25.91 1.37 -26.59
N ILE A 559 24.94 1.90 -27.38
CA ILE A 559 24.83 1.68 -28.82
C ILE A 559 25.16 2.98 -29.53
N ARG A 560 26.29 3.01 -30.22
CA ARG A 560 26.80 4.24 -30.83
C ARG A 560 27.16 4.02 -32.28
N PRO A 561 26.70 4.88 -33.19
CA PRO A 561 27.25 4.94 -34.52
C PRO A 561 28.59 5.69 -34.49
N GLU A 562 29.62 5.10 -35.03
CA GLU A 562 30.94 5.70 -35.24
C GLU A 562 31.19 5.93 -36.72
N THR A 563 31.56 7.12 -37.11
CA THR A 563 31.77 7.47 -38.49
C THR A 563 33.09 8.27 -38.67
N ALA A 564 33.78 8.05 -39.75
CA ALA A 564 34.85 8.93 -40.12
C ALA A 564 34.30 10.36 -40.39
N PRO A 565 34.97 11.42 -39.99
CA PRO A 565 34.43 12.79 -40.12
C PRO A 565 34.19 13.21 -41.58
N LEU A 566 34.90 12.59 -42.53
CA LEU A 566 34.81 12.91 -43.96
C LEU A 566 34.91 11.64 -44.83
N PHE A 567 33.95 11.44 -45.73
CA PHE A 567 34.01 10.44 -46.77
C PHE A 567 34.11 11.13 -48.13
N THR A 568 35.10 10.73 -48.97
CA THR A 568 35.24 11.25 -50.33
C THR A 568 34.74 10.21 -51.33
N LEU A 569 33.78 10.62 -52.15
CA LEU A 569 33.23 9.80 -53.25
C LEU A 569 33.61 10.42 -54.58
N THR A 570 34.32 9.65 -55.40
CA THR A 570 34.81 10.09 -56.73
C THR A 570 33.81 9.79 -57.84
N THR A 571 32.81 8.97 -57.57
CA THR A 571 31.73 8.57 -58.49
C THR A 571 30.36 8.99 -57.96
N ARG A 572 29.34 9.01 -58.84
CA ARG A 572 27.97 9.34 -58.45
C ARG A 572 27.34 8.30 -57.55
N SER A 573 27.82 7.08 -57.54
CA SER A 573 27.40 6.00 -56.66
C SER A 573 28.60 5.48 -55.87
N GLY A 574 28.38 5.09 -54.61
CA GLY A 574 29.44 4.59 -53.75
C GLY A 574 28.87 3.90 -52.50
N THR A 575 29.76 3.32 -51.75
CA THR A 575 29.42 2.64 -50.46
C THR A 575 29.97 3.46 -49.30
N ILE A 576 29.13 3.74 -48.33
CA ILE A 576 29.52 4.40 -47.07
C ILE A 576 29.51 3.34 -45.96
N PRO A 577 30.67 2.99 -45.39
CA PRO A 577 30.74 2.11 -44.25
C PRO A 577 30.40 2.88 -42.96
N ILE A 578 29.47 2.37 -42.17
CA ILE A 578 29.09 2.89 -40.86
C ILE A 578 29.46 1.85 -39.84
N ARG A 579 30.32 2.19 -38.90
CA ARG A 579 30.64 1.33 -37.75
C ARG A 579 29.59 1.56 -36.64
N LEU A 580 29.04 0.49 -36.10
CA LEU A 580 28.16 0.52 -34.95
C LEU A 580 28.86 -0.20 -33.79
N THR A 581 28.88 0.43 -32.64
CA THR A 581 29.37 -0.15 -31.40
C THR A 581 28.21 -0.63 -30.54
N ASN A 582 28.27 -1.87 -30.06
CA ASN A 582 27.33 -2.46 -29.13
C ASN A 582 28.06 -2.86 -27.85
N ALA A 583 28.02 -2.01 -26.82
CA ALA A 583 28.62 -2.26 -25.51
C ALA A 583 27.60 -2.83 -24.48
N THR A 584 26.44 -3.34 -24.93
CA THR A 584 25.42 -3.92 -24.03
C THR A 584 25.81 -5.29 -23.51
N GLY A 585 26.79 -5.96 -24.13
CA GLY A 585 27.23 -7.33 -23.81
C GLY A 585 26.28 -8.42 -24.29
N ARG A 586 25.30 -8.09 -25.16
CA ARG A 586 24.32 -9.02 -25.74
C ARG A 586 23.92 -8.61 -27.14
N PRO A 587 23.38 -9.53 -27.97
CA PRO A 587 22.86 -9.18 -29.29
C PRO A 587 21.64 -8.25 -29.16
N VAL A 588 21.62 -7.20 -29.95
CA VAL A 588 20.50 -6.24 -30.03
C VAL A 588 20.10 -5.98 -31.46
N ARG A 589 18.84 -5.68 -31.68
CA ARG A 589 18.26 -5.35 -32.98
C ARG A 589 17.98 -3.86 -33.06
N VAL A 590 18.48 -3.21 -34.09
CA VAL A 590 18.33 -1.76 -34.32
C VAL A 590 17.98 -1.47 -35.76
N VAL A 591 17.35 -0.34 -35.98
CA VAL A 591 17.06 0.20 -37.30
C VAL A 591 18.02 1.35 -37.57
N VAL A 592 18.85 1.25 -38.62
CA VAL A 592 19.84 2.24 -39.01
C VAL A 592 19.41 2.92 -40.29
N ALA A 593 19.40 4.24 -40.28
CA ALA A 593 19.05 5.06 -41.44
C ALA A 593 20.08 6.15 -41.68
N LEU A 594 20.39 6.45 -42.97
CA LEU A 594 21.12 7.61 -43.38
C LEU A 594 20.14 8.71 -43.81
N VAL A 595 20.27 9.88 -43.24
CA VAL A 595 19.40 11.03 -43.50
C VAL A 595 20.20 12.18 -44.13
N SER A 596 19.90 12.51 -45.39
CA SER A 596 20.39 13.70 -46.09
C SER A 596 19.54 13.96 -47.33
N SER A 597 19.24 15.20 -47.64
CA SER A 597 18.56 15.60 -48.91
C SER A 597 19.45 15.47 -50.13
N ARG A 598 20.75 15.28 -49.94
CA ARG A 598 21.77 15.30 -51.01
C ARG A 598 22.17 13.89 -51.49
N ILE A 599 21.74 12.85 -50.79
CA ILE A 599 21.95 11.45 -51.18
C ILE A 599 20.62 10.72 -51.39
N ARG A 600 20.67 9.73 -52.27
CA ARG A 600 19.61 8.72 -52.43
C ARG A 600 20.21 7.37 -52.05
N LEU A 601 19.53 6.64 -51.18
CA LEU A 601 19.92 5.25 -50.87
C LEU A 601 19.48 4.33 -52.02
N THR A 602 20.38 3.48 -52.45
CA THR A 602 20.05 2.42 -53.43
C THR A 602 19.59 1.21 -52.65
N GLY A 603 18.25 1.14 -52.38
CA GLY A 603 17.63 0.13 -51.53
C GLY A 603 16.75 0.76 -50.42
N ALA A 604 16.53 0.02 -49.32
CA ALA A 604 15.69 0.49 -48.21
C ALA A 604 16.32 1.73 -47.53
N GLN A 605 15.47 2.73 -47.25
CA GLN A 605 15.91 3.99 -46.57
C GLN A 605 16.31 3.73 -45.10
N ALA A 606 15.80 2.69 -44.50
CA ALA A 606 16.15 2.22 -43.17
C ALA A 606 16.37 0.69 -43.20
N ARG A 607 17.38 0.23 -42.51
CA ARG A 607 17.76 -1.16 -42.49
C ARG A 607 17.71 -1.67 -41.07
N GLU A 608 16.91 -2.71 -40.80
CA GLU A 608 16.93 -3.43 -39.55
C GLU A 608 18.14 -4.38 -39.52
N VAL A 609 18.89 -4.32 -38.41
CA VAL A 609 20.15 -5.03 -38.27
C VAL A 609 20.28 -5.59 -36.86
N GLU A 610 20.73 -6.82 -36.77
CA GLU A 610 21.14 -7.44 -35.52
C GLU A 610 22.63 -7.15 -35.27
N LEU A 611 22.93 -6.54 -34.13
CA LEU A 611 24.28 -6.25 -33.64
C LEU A 611 24.72 -7.38 -32.70
N ALA A 612 25.16 -8.49 -33.26
CA ALA A 612 25.61 -9.66 -32.49
C ALA A 612 27.04 -9.55 -31.97
N ARG A 613 27.84 -8.57 -32.46
CA ARG A 613 29.22 -8.34 -32.06
C ARG A 613 29.38 -6.97 -31.43
N PRO A 614 30.41 -6.78 -30.58
CA PRO A 614 30.73 -5.47 -29.98
C PRO A 614 30.92 -4.36 -31.00
N GLU A 615 31.47 -4.69 -32.16
CA GLU A 615 31.64 -3.77 -33.30
C GLU A 615 31.14 -4.44 -34.57
N GLN A 616 30.37 -3.72 -35.36
CA GLN A 616 29.85 -4.19 -36.63
C GLN A 616 29.80 -3.07 -37.63
N THR A 617 30.39 -3.29 -38.84
CA THR A 617 30.35 -2.34 -39.94
C THR A 617 29.24 -2.66 -40.90
N LEU A 618 28.38 -1.68 -41.18
CA LEU A 618 27.31 -1.74 -42.16
C LEU A 618 27.64 -0.93 -43.37
N GLU A 619 27.47 -1.51 -44.54
CA GLU A 619 27.68 -0.83 -45.83
C GLU A 619 26.36 -0.30 -46.40
N PHE A 620 26.31 1.00 -46.66
CA PHE A 620 25.18 1.65 -47.30
C PHE A 620 25.57 2.11 -48.72
N ARG A 621 24.87 1.57 -49.70
CA ARG A 621 25.04 2.02 -51.10
C ARG A 621 24.23 3.31 -51.31
N VAL A 622 24.93 4.35 -51.72
CA VAL A 622 24.34 5.66 -51.89
C VAL A 622 24.57 6.19 -53.32
N GLU A 623 23.61 6.94 -53.82
CA GLU A 623 23.71 7.70 -55.06
C GLU A 623 23.67 9.21 -54.72
N LEU A 624 24.64 9.97 -55.21
CA LEU A 624 24.78 11.40 -54.97
C LEU A 624 23.86 12.19 -55.91
N ARG A 625 23.04 13.07 -55.33
CA ARG A 625 22.19 13.99 -56.08
C ARG A 625 22.91 15.29 -56.47
N THR A 626 23.95 15.67 -55.72
CA THR A 626 24.69 16.93 -55.90
C THR A 626 26.19 16.71 -55.69
N THR A 627 27.00 17.56 -56.30
CA THR A 627 28.45 17.65 -56.06
C THR A 627 28.76 18.62 -54.92
N GLY A 628 29.95 18.50 -54.31
CA GLY A 628 30.42 19.38 -53.24
C GLY A 628 30.46 18.69 -51.86
N LEU A 629 30.61 19.50 -50.82
CA LEU A 629 30.68 19.06 -49.43
C LEU A 629 29.31 19.24 -48.77
N PHE A 630 28.78 18.18 -48.15
CA PHE A 630 27.49 18.25 -47.44
C PHE A 630 27.42 17.27 -46.29
N PRO A 631 26.63 17.56 -45.22
CA PRO A 631 26.47 16.70 -44.10
C PRO A 631 25.50 15.53 -44.39
N VAL A 632 25.81 14.38 -43.78
CA VAL A 632 24.95 13.19 -43.71
C VAL A 632 24.86 12.78 -42.28
N ARG A 633 23.66 12.48 -41.84
CA ARG A 633 23.39 12.02 -40.49
C ARG A 633 23.02 10.54 -40.48
N VAL A 634 23.70 9.77 -39.65
CA VAL A 634 23.33 8.40 -39.31
C VAL A 634 22.37 8.47 -38.13
N VAL A 635 21.23 7.83 -38.21
CA VAL A 635 20.25 7.76 -37.13
C VAL A 635 20.03 6.28 -36.81
N VAL A 636 20.23 5.94 -35.53
CA VAL A 636 19.96 4.62 -35.01
C VAL A 636 18.67 4.67 -34.19
N ARG A 637 17.75 3.76 -34.46
CA ARG A 637 16.47 3.65 -33.76
C ARG A 637 16.23 2.24 -33.29
N THR A 638 15.33 2.10 -32.28
CA THR A 638 14.77 0.78 -31.93
C THR A 638 13.87 0.27 -33.06
N PRO A 639 13.54 -1.03 -33.12
CA PRO A 639 12.50 -1.55 -34.04
C PRO A 639 11.15 -0.86 -33.88
N SER A 640 10.79 -0.40 -32.65
CA SER A 640 9.59 0.39 -32.37
C SER A 640 9.68 1.86 -32.85
N GLY A 641 10.84 2.33 -33.34
CA GLY A 641 11.04 3.66 -33.90
C GLY A 641 11.66 4.69 -32.97
N ARG A 642 11.96 4.35 -31.70
CA ARG A 642 12.60 5.26 -30.73
C ARG A 642 14.04 5.58 -31.15
N HIS A 643 14.43 6.85 -31.05
CA HIS A 643 15.79 7.29 -31.28
C HIS A 643 16.74 6.76 -30.18
N VAL A 644 17.84 6.13 -30.60
CA VAL A 644 18.87 5.54 -29.72
C VAL A 644 20.16 6.33 -29.77
N GLY A 645 20.60 6.71 -31.00
CA GLY A 645 21.82 7.46 -31.17
C GLY A 645 21.93 8.03 -32.58
N GLU A 646 22.81 9.04 -32.74
CA GLU A 646 23.11 9.63 -34.05
C GLU A 646 24.56 10.01 -34.15
N ALA A 647 25.07 10.05 -35.39
CA ALA A 647 26.35 10.63 -35.74
C ALA A 647 26.21 11.42 -37.03
N THR A 648 26.96 12.51 -37.15
CA THR A 648 27.00 13.34 -38.37
C THR A 648 28.39 13.31 -38.96
N PHE A 649 28.48 13.10 -40.25
CA PHE A 649 29.71 13.13 -41.02
C PHE A 649 29.51 13.93 -42.30
N SER A 650 30.61 14.36 -42.91
CA SER A 650 30.60 15.10 -44.20
C SER A 650 30.89 14.14 -45.35
N VAL A 651 30.17 14.29 -46.44
CA VAL A 651 30.47 13.61 -47.71
C VAL A 651 30.96 14.68 -48.71
N ARG A 652 32.18 14.45 -49.26
CA ARG A 652 32.76 15.25 -50.36
C ARG A 652 32.58 14.49 -51.68
N SER A 653 31.85 15.10 -52.60
CA SER A 653 31.68 14.55 -53.95
C SER A 653 32.60 15.26 -54.91
N THR A 654 33.53 14.53 -55.53
CA THR A 654 34.41 15.01 -56.57
C THR A 654 34.01 14.46 -57.95
N ALA A 655 32.79 13.88 -58.06
CA ALA A 655 32.31 13.35 -59.35
C ALA A 655 32.24 14.47 -60.39
N TYR A 656 33.10 14.40 -61.36
CA TYR A 656 33.13 15.33 -62.46
C TYR A 656 31.80 15.24 -63.24
N ASN A 657 31.19 16.40 -63.41
CA ASN A 657 30.03 16.48 -64.30
C ASN A 657 30.58 16.35 -65.76
N ARG A 658 30.37 15.18 -66.37
CA ARG A 658 30.79 14.90 -67.77
C ARG A 658 30.33 15.99 -68.72
N ILE A 659 29.21 16.66 -68.44
CA ILE A 659 28.69 17.79 -69.24
C ILE A 659 29.61 19.02 -69.08
N ALA A 660 30.10 19.30 -67.86
CA ALA A 660 31.04 20.41 -67.64
C ALA A 660 32.40 20.13 -68.35
N LEU A 661 32.87 18.85 -68.26
CA LEU A 661 34.09 18.45 -68.98
C LEU A 661 33.94 18.56 -70.49
N ILE A 662 32.78 18.09 -71.07
CA ILE A 662 32.45 18.20 -72.49
C ILE A 662 32.31 19.65 -72.88
N LEU A 663 31.67 20.51 -72.08
CA LEU A 663 31.58 21.98 -72.34
C LEU A 663 32.95 22.65 -72.29
N THR A 664 33.78 22.26 -71.29
CA THR A 664 35.15 22.88 -71.20
C THR A 664 36.06 22.42 -72.32
N LEU A 665 36.02 21.12 -72.69
CA LEU A 665 36.73 20.61 -73.87
C LEU A 665 36.17 21.18 -75.18
N GLY A 666 34.85 21.30 -75.30
CA GLY A 666 34.21 21.95 -76.40
C GLY A 666 34.60 23.45 -76.56
N ALA A 667 34.57 24.20 -75.46
CA ALA A 667 35.03 25.58 -75.42
C ALA A 667 36.53 25.72 -75.76
N ALA A 668 37.38 24.81 -75.24
CA ALA A 668 38.79 24.75 -75.56
C ALA A 668 39.04 24.45 -77.04
N LEU A 669 38.31 23.50 -77.65
CA LEU A 669 38.34 23.14 -79.03
C LEU A 669 37.90 24.34 -79.89
N VAL A 670 36.84 25.03 -79.56
CA VAL A 670 36.37 26.25 -80.25
C VAL A 670 37.43 27.36 -80.14
N LEU A 671 38.07 27.55 -79.00
CA LEU A 671 39.16 28.52 -78.82
C LEU A 671 40.39 28.17 -79.67
N VAL A 672 40.77 26.90 -79.71
CA VAL A 672 41.88 26.40 -80.57
C VAL A 672 41.53 26.59 -82.02
N ALA A 673 40.30 26.32 -82.46
CA ALA A 673 39.82 26.51 -83.80
C ALA A 673 39.82 28.03 -84.23
N LEU A 674 39.36 28.91 -83.32
CA LEU A 674 39.36 30.31 -83.50
C LEU A 674 40.82 30.88 -83.58
N TRP A 675 41.73 30.34 -82.79
CA TRP A 675 43.15 30.71 -82.79
C TRP A 675 43.84 30.21 -84.05
N GLY A 676 43.57 28.97 -84.50
CA GLY A 676 44.09 28.44 -85.78
C GLY A 676 43.66 29.25 -87.00
N ARG A 677 42.43 29.79 -86.97
CA ARG A 677 41.88 30.61 -88.05
C ARG A 677 42.62 31.95 -88.18
N ARG A 678 43.37 32.41 -87.20
CA ARG A 678 44.17 33.63 -87.21
C ARG A 678 45.49 33.44 -87.94
N PHE A 679 45.95 32.22 -88.18
CA PHE A 679 47.21 31.92 -88.86
C PHE A 679 47.01 31.43 -90.32
N VAL A 680 45.76 31.39 -90.82
CA VAL A 680 45.53 31.08 -92.21
C VAL A 680 45.78 32.33 -93.04
N PRO A 681 46.85 32.36 -93.90
CA PRO A 681 47.13 33.52 -94.78
C PRO A 681 46.04 33.68 -95.82
N ARG A 682 45.48 34.91 -95.92
CA ARG A 682 44.60 35.29 -97.04
C ARG A 682 45.42 35.25 -98.34
N ARG A 683 45.15 34.28 -99.19
CA ARG A 683 45.60 34.38 -100.57
C ARG A 683 44.73 35.43 -101.25
N SER A 684 45.35 36.53 -101.66
CA SER A 684 44.83 37.50 -102.59
C SER A 684 44.82 36.95 -104.00
N ALA A 685 43.67 36.95 -104.69
CA ALA A 685 43.51 37.00 -106.08
C ALA A 685 42.53 38.09 -106.42
#